data_1fa57457400a7ba39025fd0d837ca18b
#
_entry.id   1fa57457400a7ba39025fd0d837ca18b
#
_cell.length_a   1.000
_cell.length_b   1.000
_cell.length_c   1.000
_cell.angle_alpha   90.00
_cell.angle_beta   90.00
_cell.angle_gamma   90.00
#
_symmetry.space_group_name_H-M   'P 1'
#
loop_
_entity.id
_entity.type
_entity.pdbx_description
1 polymer ?
#
loop_
_entity_poly.entity_id
_entity_poly.type
_entity_poly.pdbx_seq_one_letter_code
_entity_poly.pdbx_strand_id
1 'polypeptide(L)'
;MAHKYVYLFSEGNAQMRELLGGKGANLAEMTNIGLPVPQGFTITTEACTQYYEDGREINPEIMAEINEYIVKMEGITGKKFGDKENPLLVSVRSGARASMLGMMDTILNLGLNEEVVEAIAEKSGNPRWAWDCYRRFIQMYSDVVMEVGKKYFEQLIDAMKTKKGVTQDVELTADDLKELASQFKAEYKAKIGTDFPTDPKEQLMGAIKAVFRSWDNPRANVYRRDNDIPYSWGTAVNVQSMAFGNMGDDCGTGVAFTRDPATGAKGLFGEFLTNAQGEDVVAGVRTPMKIAEMEQKFPEAFAEFKKVCKILEDHYRDMQDMEFTVEHGKLFMLQTRNGKRTAQAALKIACDLVDEGMRTEEEAVLMIEPRNLDTLLHPQFDAKALKAATPIGKGLGASPGAACGKIVFTADDAEAWKARGEKVVLVRLETSPEDITGMKASQGILTVRGGMTSHAAVVARGMGTCCVSGCSEIIMDEENKKFTLSGKTFHEGDFISIDGSTGNIYDGIIPTVDASIAGEFGRIMGWADKYRTLQVRTNADTPRDAAKAVELGAEGIGLCRTEHMFFEADRIAAFREMICSDTVEEREEALEKILPYQQGDFEKLYETLEGKPVTIRFLDPPLHEFVPTEEADIEALAAAKHKSVDEIKAIIASLHEFNPMMGHRGCRLTVTYPEIAKMQTAAVIRAAINVQKKHPDWKIVPEIMIPLVGDVKEFKFVKKIVVEVADAEIKAAGIDLEYEVGTMIEIPRAALTADEIAAEADFFCFGTNDLTQMTFGFSRDDAGKFLNAYYDTKIFENDPFAKLDQNGVGKLMQMTIALSKPVNPKLHCGICGEHGGDPSSVEFCNDIGLDYVSCSPFRVPIARLSAAQAAIKKHNA
;
A
#
# COMPACT_ATOMS: atom_id res chain seq x y z
N MET A 1 -16.40 -18.40 -33.75
CA MET A 1 -17.15 -18.94 -32.60
C MET A 1 -17.64 -17.77 -31.77
N ALA A 2 -18.88 -17.82 -31.25
CA ALA A 2 -19.38 -16.79 -30.36
C ALA A 2 -18.55 -16.74 -29.09
N HIS A 3 -18.34 -15.56 -28.53
CA HIS A 3 -17.59 -15.38 -27.31
C HIS A 3 -18.36 -15.97 -26.10
N LYS A 4 -17.68 -16.65 -25.19
CA LYS A 4 -18.31 -17.28 -24.02
C LYS A 4 -18.17 -16.39 -22.79
N TYR A 5 -19.29 -15.97 -22.22
CA TYR A 5 -19.35 -15.09 -21.05
C TYR A 5 -19.81 -15.78 -19.76
N VAL A 6 -20.31 -17.00 -19.84
CA VAL A 6 -20.86 -17.72 -18.68
C VAL A 6 -20.32 -19.14 -18.62
N TYR A 7 -19.94 -19.57 -17.41
CA TYR A 7 -19.39 -20.91 -17.17
C TYR A 7 -20.10 -21.57 -15.99
N LEU A 8 -20.53 -22.82 -16.16
CA LEU A 8 -20.92 -23.65 -15.03
C LEU A 8 -19.70 -23.88 -14.11
N PHE A 9 -19.90 -24.13 -12.83
CA PHE A 9 -18.78 -24.48 -11.94
C PHE A 9 -18.01 -25.69 -12.46
N SER A 10 -18.69 -26.67 -13.02
CA SER A 10 -18.09 -27.87 -13.67
C SER A 10 -17.27 -27.55 -14.92
N GLU A 11 -17.43 -26.40 -15.51
CA GLU A 11 -16.70 -25.96 -16.72
C GLU A 11 -15.44 -25.14 -16.44
N GLY A 12 -15.23 -24.73 -15.20
CA GLY A 12 -14.09 -23.89 -14.78
C GLY A 12 -13.07 -24.62 -13.92
N ASN A 13 -11.99 -23.94 -13.56
CA ASN A 13 -10.96 -24.43 -12.66
C ASN A 13 -10.19 -23.26 -11.99
N ALA A 14 -9.27 -23.58 -11.08
CA ALA A 14 -8.50 -22.60 -10.32
C ALA A 14 -7.60 -21.69 -11.17
N GLN A 15 -7.17 -22.13 -12.36
CA GLN A 15 -6.32 -21.35 -13.26
C GLN A 15 -7.11 -20.26 -14.01
N MET A 16 -8.44 -20.31 -13.99
CA MET A 16 -9.30 -19.33 -14.64
C MET A 16 -9.65 -18.13 -13.77
N ARG A 17 -8.81 -17.79 -12.82
CA ARG A 17 -9.04 -16.70 -11.85
C ARG A 17 -9.21 -15.33 -12.51
N GLU A 18 -8.54 -15.08 -13.62
CA GLU A 18 -8.69 -13.82 -14.37
C GLU A 18 -10.10 -13.65 -14.93
N LEU A 19 -10.69 -14.75 -15.38
CA LEU A 19 -11.99 -14.77 -16.05
C LEU A 19 -13.15 -14.97 -15.08
N LEU A 20 -12.97 -15.87 -14.10
CA LEU A 20 -14.04 -16.26 -13.16
C LEU A 20 -13.98 -15.50 -11.83
N GLY A 21 -12.94 -14.69 -11.62
CA GLY A 21 -12.66 -14.10 -10.32
C GLY A 21 -12.14 -15.14 -9.31
N GLY A 22 -11.74 -14.70 -8.13
CA GLY A 22 -11.23 -15.60 -7.10
C GLY A 22 -12.28 -16.59 -6.59
N LYS A 23 -13.47 -16.11 -6.29
CA LYS A 23 -14.57 -16.96 -5.79
C LYS A 23 -15.04 -17.97 -6.84
N GLY A 24 -15.27 -17.52 -8.07
CA GLY A 24 -15.74 -18.38 -9.15
C GLY A 24 -14.76 -19.49 -9.50
N ALA A 25 -13.48 -19.16 -9.59
CA ALA A 25 -12.43 -20.14 -9.84
C ALA A 25 -12.34 -21.20 -8.74
N ASN A 26 -12.44 -20.79 -7.47
CA ASN A 26 -12.39 -21.71 -6.34
C ASN A 26 -13.65 -22.57 -6.21
N LEU A 27 -14.83 -22.02 -6.50
CA LEU A 27 -16.07 -22.81 -6.57
C LEU A 27 -15.99 -23.89 -7.65
N ALA A 28 -15.45 -23.54 -8.81
CA ALA A 28 -15.20 -24.47 -9.90
C ALA A 28 -14.21 -25.56 -9.49
N GLU A 29 -13.11 -25.19 -8.88
CA GLU A 29 -12.08 -26.13 -8.43
C GLU A 29 -12.61 -27.10 -7.36
N MET A 30 -13.31 -26.62 -6.35
CA MET A 30 -13.95 -27.47 -5.35
C MET A 30 -14.95 -28.45 -5.97
N THR A 31 -15.71 -28.01 -6.96
CA THR A 31 -16.64 -28.87 -7.71
C THR A 31 -15.89 -29.99 -8.43
N ASN A 32 -14.80 -29.64 -9.11
CA ASN A 32 -14.02 -30.59 -9.90
C ASN A 32 -13.30 -31.67 -9.05
N ILE A 33 -12.88 -31.31 -7.84
CA ILE A 33 -12.26 -32.27 -6.92
C ILE A 33 -13.28 -33.06 -6.08
N GLY A 34 -14.55 -32.88 -6.34
CA GLY A 34 -15.63 -33.69 -5.78
C GLY A 34 -16.14 -33.26 -4.41
N LEU A 35 -15.90 -32.03 -3.98
CA LEU A 35 -16.40 -31.50 -2.72
C LEU A 35 -17.90 -31.12 -2.84
N PRO A 36 -18.63 -31.13 -1.72
CA PRO A 36 -20.07 -30.83 -1.70
C PRO A 36 -20.32 -29.31 -1.85
N VAL A 37 -20.38 -28.86 -3.08
CA VAL A 37 -20.61 -27.43 -3.44
C VAL A 37 -22.00 -27.29 -4.03
N PRO A 38 -22.87 -26.40 -3.52
CA PRO A 38 -24.11 -26.05 -4.20
C PRO A 38 -23.81 -25.58 -5.63
N GLN A 39 -24.46 -26.18 -6.61
CA GLN A 39 -24.13 -25.92 -8.01
C GLN A 39 -24.58 -24.55 -8.50
N GLY A 40 -23.97 -24.08 -9.56
CA GLY A 40 -24.23 -22.77 -10.12
C GLY A 40 -23.36 -22.45 -11.32
N PHE A 41 -23.36 -21.20 -11.70
CA PHE A 41 -22.53 -20.68 -12.80
C PHE A 41 -21.91 -19.32 -12.44
N THR A 42 -20.86 -18.98 -13.17
CA THR A 42 -20.16 -17.72 -13.05
C THR A 42 -20.31 -16.92 -14.34
N ILE A 43 -20.71 -15.65 -14.21
CA ILE A 43 -20.70 -14.65 -15.28
C ILE A 43 -19.35 -13.97 -15.20
N THR A 44 -18.61 -13.94 -16.30
CA THR A 44 -17.19 -13.59 -16.33
C THR A 44 -16.90 -12.11 -16.08
N THR A 45 -15.64 -11.83 -15.74
CA THR A 45 -15.12 -10.46 -15.65
C THR A 45 -15.21 -9.72 -16.99
N GLU A 46 -15.10 -10.44 -18.10
CA GLU A 46 -15.27 -9.87 -19.46
C GLU A 46 -16.68 -9.37 -19.69
N ALA A 47 -17.70 -10.06 -19.15
CA ALA A 47 -19.08 -9.58 -19.20
C ALA A 47 -19.24 -8.26 -18.43
N CYS A 48 -18.56 -8.11 -17.32
CA CYS A 48 -18.53 -6.84 -16.57
C CYS A 48 -17.90 -5.69 -17.39
N THR A 49 -16.76 -5.95 -18.00
CA THR A 49 -16.10 -4.96 -18.88
C THR A 49 -17.02 -4.57 -20.04
N GLN A 50 -17.68 -5.55 -20.66
CA GLN A 50 -18.61 -5.31 -21.75
C GLN A 50 -19.85 -4.50 -21.30
N TYR A 51 -20.33 -4.74 -20.08
CA TYR A 51 -21.40 -3.94 -19.47
C TYR A 51 -21.05 -2.44 -19.43
N TYR A 52 -19.82 -2.09 -19.04
CA TYR A 52 -19.39 -0.70 -19.02
C TYR A 52 -19.17 -0.12 -20.42
N GLU A 53 -18.64 -0.91 -21.35
CA GLU A 53 -18.49 -0.49 -22.76
C GLU A 53 -19.84 -0.23 -23.44
N ASP A 54 -20.86 -0.99 -23.06
CA ASP A 54 -22.23 -0.85 -23.58
C ASP A 54 -23.06 0.20 -22.82
N GLY A 55 -22.43 1.09 -22.07
CA GLY A 55 -23.12 2.19 -21.39
C GLY A 55 -23.90 1.75 -20.15
N ARG A 56 -23.39 0.79 -19.41
CA ARG A 56 -23.96 0.20 -18.19
C ARG A 56 -25.26 -0.58 -18.46
N GLU A 57 -25.26 -1.30 -19.56
CA GLU A 57 -26.33 -2.23 -19.92
C GLU A 57 -25.75 -3.60 -20.28
N ILE A 58 -26.51 -4.65 -19.96
CA ILE A 58 -26.17 -6.01 -20.37
C ILE A 58 -26.69 -6.21 -21.78
N ASN A 59 -25.82 -6.50 -22.74
CA ASN A 59 -26.23 -6.67 -24.13
C ASN A 59 -27.07 -7.96 -24.33
N PRO A 60 -27.86 -8.03 -25.42
CA PRO A 60 -28.76 -9.18 -25.68
C PRO A 60 -28.03 -10.52 -25.77
N GLU A 61 -26.79 -10.56 -26.27
CA GLU A 61 -25.99 -11.77 -26.38
C GLU A 61 -25.65 -12.35 -25.00
N ILE A 62 -25.17 -11.51 -24.08
CA ILE A 62 -24.86 -11.92 -22.71
C ILE A 62 -26.12 -12.32 -21.96
N MET A 63 -27.21 -11.57 -22.16
CA MET A 63 -28.49 -11.86 -21.53
C MET A 63 -29.03 -13.21 -21.98
N ALA A 64 -28.96 -13.54 -23.27
CA ALA A 64 -29.36 -14.83 -23.81
C ALA A 64 -28.53 -15.98 -23.23
N GLU A 65 -27.24 -15.80 -23.09
CA GLU A 65 -26.33 -16.78 -22.48
C GLU A 65 -26.66 -17.03 -21.01
N ILE A 66 -26.92 -15.96 -20.24
CA ILE A 66 -27.38 -16.08 -18.85
C ILE A 66 -28.66 -16.91 -18.76
N ASN A 67 -29.65 -16.64 -19.58
CA ASN A 67 -30.90 -17.37 -19.61
C ASN A 67 -30.70 -18.86 -19.97
N GLU A 68 -29.81 -19.18 -20.91
CA GLU A 68 -29.42 -20.54 -21.25
C GLU A 68 -28.80 -21.26 -20.04
N TYR A 69 -27.92 -20.59 -19.28
CA TYR A 69 -27.27 -21.19 -18.11
C TYR A 69 -28.20 -21.36 -16.92
N ILE A 70 -29.22 -20.54 -16.77
CA ILE A 70 -30.30 -20.77 -15.79
C ILE A 70 -30.98 -22.11 -16.09
N VAL A 71 -31.31 -22.39 -17.37
CA VAL A 71 -31.91 -23.65 -17.78
C VAL A 71 -30.98 -24.83 -17.49
N LYS A 72 -29.69 -24.70 -17.77
CA LYS A 72 -28.71 -25.74 -17.44
C LYS A 72 -28.64 -25.99 -15.92
N MET A 73 -28.69 -24.95 -15.13
CA MET A 73 -28.68 -25.03 -13.67
C MET A 73 -29.95 -25.73 -13.15
N GLU A 74 -31.09 -25.43 -13.73
CA GLU A 74 -32.35 -26.12 -13.42
C GLU A 74 -32.23 -27.63 -13.67
N GLY A 75 -31.63 -28.03 -14.77
CA GLY A 75 -31.37 -29.43 -15.11
C GLY A 75 -30.43 -30.13 -14.10
N ILE A 76 -29.40 -29.46 -13.64
CA ILE A 76 -28.43 -30.00 -12.68
C ILE A 76 -29.04 -30.15 -11.27
N THR A 77 -29.80 -29.14 -10.81
CA THR A 77 -30.38 -29.12 -9.45
C THR A 77 -31.68 -29.90 -9.34
N GLY A 78 -32.37 -30.18 -10.48
CA GLY A 78 -33.71 -30.74 -10.50
C GLY A 78 -34.79 -29.80 -9.98
N LYS A 79 -34.47 -28.52 -9.82
CA LYS A 79 -35.38 -27.48 -9.36
C LYS A 79 -35.55 -26.45 -10.45
N LYS A 80 -36.69 -25.74 -10.46
CA LYS A 80 -36.99 -24.76 -11.49
C LYS A 80 -37.13 -23.35 -10.91
N PHE A 81 -36.49 -22.39 -11.55
CA PHE A 81 -36.50 -21.00 -11.13
C PHE A 81 -37.89 -20.39 -11.32
N GLY A 82 -38.50 -19.96 -10.23
CA GLY A 82 -39.87 -19.42 -10.22
C GLY A 82 -40.99 -20.45 -10.18
N ASP A 83 -40.67 -21.73 -10.05
CA ASP A 83 -41.71 -22.79 -9.98
C ASP A 83 -42.44 -22.76 -8.64
N LYS A 84 -43.71 -23.12 -8.70
CA LYS A 84 -44.57 -23.27 -7.54
C LYS A 84 -44.47 -24.61 -6.84
N GLU A 85 -43.97 -25.64 -7.52
CA GLU A 85 -43.90 -27.00 -6.98
C GLU A 85 -42.51 -27.32 -6.41
N ASN A 86 -41.48 -27.03 -7.15
CA ASN A 86 -40.11 -27.30 -6.76
C ASN A 86 -39.18 -26.10 -7.11
N PRO A 87 -39.28 -25.00 -6.38
CA PRO A 87 -38.58 -23.79 -6.74
C PRO A 87 -37.09 -23.86 -6.50
N LEU A 88 -36.32 -23.33 -7.48
CA LEU A 88 -34.91 -23.05 -7.33
C LEU A 88 -34.76 -21.65 -6.74
N LEU A 89 -34.03 -21.53 -5.62
CA LEU A 89 -33.62 -20.27 -5.08
C LEU A 89 -32.11 -20.13 -5.23
N VAL A 90 -31.64 -18.93 -5.55
CA VAL A 90 -30.23 -18.68 -5.81
C VAL A 90 -29.71 -17.51 -5.02
N SER A 91 -28.38 -17.52 -4.80
CA SER A 91 -27.63 -16.36 -4.37
C SER A 91 -26.91 -15.72 -5.55
N VAL A 92 -26.68 -14.42 -5.50
CA VAL A 92 -25.84 -13.67 -6.43
C VAL A 92 -24.73 -13.01 -5.64
N ARG A 93 -23.49 -13.34 -5.95
CA ARG A 93 -22.31 -12.87 -5.25
C ARG A 93 -21.30 -12.29 -6.22
N SER A 94 -20.66 -11.19 -5.83
CA SER A 94 -19.51 -10.64 -6.54
C SER A 94 -18.27 -11.52 -6.37
N GLY A 95 -17.37 -11.46 -7.34
CA GLY A 95 -16.10 -12.18 -7.29
C GLY A 95 -15.06 -11.52 -8.17
N ALA A 96 -14.31 -10.58 -7.64
CA ALA A 96 -13.18 -9.98 -8.33
C ALA A 96 -11.96 -10.91 -8.29
N ARG A 97 -11.00 -10.68 -9.18
CA ARG A 97 -9.71 -11.40 -9.23
C ARG A 97 -8.95 -11.28 -7.91
N ALA A 98 -8.96 -10.09 -7.31
CA ALA A 98 -8.45 -9.83 -5.98
C ALA A 98 -9.59 -9.68 -4.98
N SER A 99 -9.39 -10.14 -3.74
CA SER A 99 -10.41 -10.05 -2.71
C SER A 99 -10.65 -8.58 -2.30
N MET A 100 -11.90 -8.15 -2.38
CA MET A 100 -12.35 -6.80 -2.01
C MET A 100 -13.42 -6.89 -0.93
N LEU A 101 -13.01 -7.26 0.29
CA LEU A 101 -13.91 -7.51 1.41
C LEU A 101 -14.79 -6.28 1.74
N GLY A 102 -16.09 -6.50 1.81
CA GLY A 102 -17.05 -5.48 2.18
C GLY A 102 -17.25 -4.34 1.18
N MET A 103 -16.60 -4.43 0.01
CA MET A 103 -16.73 -3.41 -1.05
C MET A 103 -17.78 -3.77 -2.10
N MET A 104 -18.16 -5.03 -2.16
CA MET A 104 -19.05 -5.58 -3.18
C MET A 104 -20.09 -6.50 -2.54
N ASP A 105 -21.23 -6.60 -3.18
CA ASP A 105 -22.48 -7.03 -2.56
C ASP A 105 -22.84 -8.51 -2.80
N THR A 106 -23.62 -9.04 -1.86
CA THR A 106 -24.23 -10.38 -1.94
C THR A 106 -25.75 -10.23 -1.81
N ILE A 107 -26.50 -10.91 -2.64
CA ILE A 107 -27.95 -11.01 -2.55
C ILE A 107 -28.33 -12.48 -2.42
N LEU A 108 -29.10 -12.81 -1.40
CA LEU A 108 -29.56 -14.17 -1.10
C LEU A 108 -31.04 -14.36 -1.43
N ASN A 109 -31.46 -15.60 -1.59
CA ASN A 109 -32.86 -15.99 -1.70
C ASN A 109 -33.58 -15.44 -2.95
N LEU A 110 -32.86 -15.18 -4.05
CA LEU A 110 -33.53 -14.78 -5.30
C LEU A 110 -34.43 -15.89 -5.83
N GLY A 111 -35.56 -15.47 -6.37
CA GLY A 111 -36.60 -16.34 -6.88
C GLY A 111 -37.87 -16.35 -6.03
N LEU A 112 -37.84 -15.67 -4.88
CA LEU A 112 -38.99 -15.58 -3.99
C LEU A 112 -40.00 -14.53 -4.46
N ASN A 113 -41.26 -14.92 -4.39
CA ASN A 113 -42.42 -14.05 -4.52
C ASN A 113 -43.54 -14.65 -3.65
N GLU A 114 -44.72 -14.07 -3.64
CA GLU A 114 -45.84 -14.54 -2.79
C GLU A 114 -46.19 -16.00 -3.01
N GLU A 115 -46.21 -16.46 -4.27
CA GLU A 115 -46.57 -17.85 -4.61
C GLU A 115 -45.46 -18.82 -4.21
N VAL A 116 -44.22 -18.47 -4.46
CA VAL A 116 -43.06 -19.32 -4.16
C VAL A 116 -42.84 -19.46 -2.67
N VAL A 117 -43.00 -18.37 -1.88
CA VAL A 117 -42.86 -18.43 -0.42
C VAL A 117 -43.91 -19.34 0.22
N GLU A 118 -45.15 -19.29 -0.26
CA GLU A 118 -46.20 -20.20 0.22
C GLU A 118 -45.88 -21.64 -0.14
N ALA A 119 -45.39 -21.88 -1.36
CA ALA A 119 -44.99 -23.20 -1.81
C ALA A 119 -43.89 -23.82 -0.96
N ILE A 120 -42.83 -23.07 -0.66
CA ILE A 120 -41.74 -23.58 0.17
C ILE A 120 -42.13 -23.72 1.64
N ALA A 121 -43.03 -22.89 2.14
CA ALA A 121 -43.62 -23.03 3.46
C ALA A 121 -44.38 -24.34 3.63
N GLU A 122 -45.20 -24.66 2.67
CA GLU A 122 -45.98 -25.91 2.66
C GLU A 122 -45.07 -27.14 2.48
N LYS A 123 -44.17 -27.11 1.50
CA LYS A 123 -43.27 -28.23 1.19
C LYS A 123 -42.29 -28.54 2.33
N SER A 124 -41.74 -27.54 3.00
CA SER A 124 -40.80 -27.71 4.10
C SER A 124 -41.49 -28.04 5.43
N GLY A 125 -42.78 -27.73 5.56
CA GLY A 125 -43.47 -27.74 6.84
C GLY A 125 -42.95 -26.71 7.82
N ASN A 126 -42.22 -25.72 7.35
CA ASN A 126 -41.60 -24.66 8.15
C ASN A 126 -41.95 -23.27 7.60
N PRO A 127 -43.15 -22.75 7.88
CA PRO A 127 -43.57 -21.44 7.41
C PRO A 127 -42.70 -20.29 7.93
N ARG A 128 -42.22 -20.43 9.15
CA ARG A 128 -41.34 -19.41 9.75
C ARG A 128 -40.09 -19.21 8.93
N TRP A 129 -39.41 -20.29 8.59
CA TRP A 129 -38.23 -20.23 7.74
C TRP A 129 -38.52 -19.60 6.37
N ALA A 130 -39.59 -20.00 5.73
CA ALA A 130 -39.96 -19.49 4.40
C ALA A 130 -40.16 -17.96 4.42
N TRP A 131 -40.96 -17.48 5.39
CA TRP A 131 -41.24 -16.06 5.51
C TRP A 131 -40.02 -15.24 6.00
N ASP A 132 -39.16 -15.83 6.81
CA ASP A 132 -37.87 -15.22 7.16
C ASP A 132 -36.96 -15.03 5.93
N CYS A 133 -36.87 -16.06 5.08
CA CYS A 133 -36.14 -15.96 3.80
C CYS A 133 -36.69 -14.86 2.91
N TYR A 134 -38.02 -14.72 2.84
CA TYR A 134 -38.64 -13.71 1.99
C TYR A 134 -38.42 -12.30 2.52
N ARG A 135 -38.57 -12.07 3.82
CA ARG A 135 -38.29 -10.74 4.39
C ARG A 135 -36.81 -10.34 4.25
N ARG A 136 -35.89 -11.28 4.42
CA ARG A 136 -34.44 -11.06 4.22
C ARG A 136 -34.17 -10.72 2.75
N PHE A 137 -34.79 -11.40 1.83
CA PHE A 137 -34.64 -11.13 0.41
C PHE A 137 -35.12 -9.72 0.05
N ILE A 138 -36.30 -9.33 0.52
CA ILE A 138 -36.84 -7.98 0.27
C ILE A 138 -35.89 -6.92 0.83
N GLN A 139 -35.40 -7.11 2.02
CA GLN A 139 -34.47 -6.17 2.65
C GLN A 139 -33.16 -6.08 1.85
N MET A 140 -32.53 -7.20 1.55
CA MET A 140 -31.27 -7.22 0.79
C MET A 140 -31.43 -6.64 -0.62
N TYR A 141 -32.48 -7.02 -1.32
CA TYR A 141 -32.74 -6.51 -2.66
C TYR A 141 -32.95 -4.99 -2.65
N SER A 142 -33.71 -4.51 -1.68
CA SER A 142 -33.97 -3.08 -1.52
C SER A 142 -32.71 -2.30 -1.19
N ASP A 143 -31.88 -2.80 -0.27
CA ASP A 143 -30.64 -2.16 0.16
C ASP A 143 -29.57 -2.21 -0.97
N VAL A 144 -29.31 -3.39 -1.50
CA VAL A 144 -28.21 -3.62 -2.42
C VAL A 144 -28.53 -3.23 -3.86
N VAL A 145 -29.67 -3.69 -4.38
CA VAL A 145 -30.05 -3.46 -5.79
C VAL A 145 -30.61 -2.06 -6.00
N MET A 146 -31.47 -1.61 -5.09
CA MET A 146 -32.20 -0.36 -5.22
C MET A 146 -31.68 0.78 -4.36
N GLU A 147 -30.64 0.54 -3.56
CA GLU A 147 -29.95 1.55 -2.73
C GLU A 147 -30.88 2.30 -1.75
N VAL A 148 -31.90 1.63 -1.25
CA VAL A 148 -32.88 2.22 -0.30
C VAL A 148 -32.29 2.40 1.10
N GLY A 149 -31.30 1.62 1.48
CA GLY A 149 -30.70 1.65 2.81
C GLY A 149 -31.39 0.74 3.82
N LYS A 150 -30.65 -0.17 4.42
CA LYS A 150 -31.14 -1.20 5.32
C LYS A 150 -31.77 -0.64 6.61
N LYS A 151 -31.37 0.55 7.03
CA LYS A 151 -31.85 1.19 8.29
C LYS A 151 -33.37 1.29 8.38
N TYR A 152 -34.04 1.53 7.27
CA TYR A 152 -35.49 1.65 7.23
C TYR A 152 -36.17 0.32 7.56
N PHE A 153 -35.61 -0.77 7.08
CA PHE A 153 -36.10 -2.14 7.32
C PHE A 153 -35.76 -2.61 8.73
N GLU A 154 -34.58 -2.30 9.24
CA GLU A 154 -34.16 -2.58 10.62
C GLU A 154 -35.08 -1.90 11.64
N GLN A 155 -35.50 -0.67 11.36
CA GLN A 155 -36.48 0.05 12.21
C GLN A 155 -37.81 -0.68 12.26
N LEU A 156 -38.28 -1.24 11.14
CA LEU A 156 -39.53 -2.02 11.10
C LEU A 156 -39.40 -3.32 11.91
N ILE A 157 -38.28 -3.99 11.84
CA ILE A 157 -37.98 -5.21 12.61
C ILE A 157 -37.97 -4.88 14.12
N ASP A 158 -37.31 -3.81 14.53
CA ASP A 158 -37.19 -3.39 15.90
C ASP A 158 -38.56 -3.00 16.48
N ALA A 159 -39.38 -2.30 15.69
CA ALA A 159 -40.76 -1.98 16.05
C ALA A 159 -41.61 -3.25 16.25
N MET A 160 -41.47 -4.25 15.40
CA MET A 160 -42.18 -5.52 15.56
C MET A 160 -41.73 -6.27 16.81
N LYS A 161 -40.43 -6.35 17.06
CA LYS A 161 -39.88 -6.98 18.27
C LYS A 161 -40.42 -6.31 19.53
N THR A 162 -40.44 -4.99 19.56
CA THR A 162 -41.00 -4.20 20.68
C THR A 162 -42.49 -4.49 20.88
N LYS A 163 -43.27 -4.50 19.81
CA LYS A 163 -44.70 -4.82 19.83
C LYS A 163 -44.99 -6.22 20.39
N LYS A 164 -44.15 -7.19 20.06
CA LYS A 164 -44.30 -8.59 20.47
C LYS A 164 -43.57 -8.91 21.78
N GLY A 165 -42.82 -8.02 22.35
CA GLY A 165 -42.08 -8.23 23.60
C GLY A 165 -40.91 -9.20 23.48
N VAL A 166 -40.29 -9.33 22.30
CA VAL A 166 -39.14 -10.20 22.04
C VAL A 166 -37.90 -9.35 21.75
N THR A 167 -36.74 -9.96 21.93
CA THR A 167 -35.43 -9.29 21.75
C THR A 167 -34.63 -9.78 20.54
N GLN A 168 -34.95 -10.98 20.07
CA GLN A 168 -34.20 -11.65 18.98
C GLN A 168 -35.11 -11.93 17.77
N ASP A 169 -34.56 -11.82 16.56
CA ASP A 169 -35.29 -12.10 15.33
C ASP A 169 -35.86 -13.52 15.30
N VAL A 170 -35.14 -14.51 15.86
CA VAL A 170 -35.54 -15.92 15.92
C VAL A 170 -36.79 -16.16 16.75
N GLU A 171 -37.16 -15.23 17.60
CA GLU A 171 -38.37 -15.33 18.45
C GLU A 171 -39.64 -14.86 17.73
N LEU A 172 -39.52 -14.22 16.56
CA LEU A 172 -40.65 -13.82 15.73
C LEU A 172 -41.32 -15.04 15.11
N THR A 173 -42.65 -15.04 15.08
CA THR A 173 -43.47 -16.12 14.52
C THR A 173 -43.55 -16.00 12.99
N ALA A 174 -44.04 -17.06 12.31
CA ALA A 174 -44.30 -17.02 10.88
C ALA A 174 -45.26 -15.89 10.50
N ASP A 175 -46.31 -15.65 11.29
CA ASP A 175 -47.27 -14.59 11.02
C ASP A 175 -46.64 -13.19 11.21
N ASP A 176 -45.77 -13.04 12.20
CA ASP A 176 -45.00 -11.80 12.39
C ASP A 176 -44.10 -11.49 11.20
N LEU A 177 -43.41 -12.50 10.69
CA LEU A 177 -42.52 -12.38 9.53
C LEU A 177 -43.28 -12.12 8.23
N LYS A 178 -44.49 -12.72 8.10
CA LYS A 178 -45.39 -12.44 6.97
C LYS A 178 -45.86 -10.98 6.98
N GLU A 179 -46.19 -10.44 8.15
CA GLU A 179 -46.54 -9.03 8.34
C GLU A 179 -45.35 -8.11 8.05
N LEU A 180 -44.17 -8.47 8.52
CA LEU A 180 -42.90 -7.73 8.19
C LEU A 180 -42.61 -7.71 6.69
N ALA A 181 -42.78 -8.83 6.00
CA ALA A 181 -42.56 -8.88 4.54
C ALA A 181 -43.52 -7.92 3.82
N SER A 182 -44.78 -7.86 4.27
CA SER A 182 -45.75 -6.89 3.75
C SER A 182 -45.37 -5.45 4.02
N GLN A 183 -44.88 -5.15 5.25
CA GLN A 183 -44.39 -3.81 5.61
C GLN A 183 -43.14 -3.45 4.78
N PHE A 184 -42.24 -4.39 4.53
CA PHE A 184 -41.04 -4.18 3.73
C PHE A 184 -41.39 -3.86 2.27
N LYS A 185 -42.38 -4.55 1.70
CA LYS A 185 -42.85 -4.26 0.34
C LYS A 185 -43.49 -2.88 0.25
N ALA A 186 -44.22 -2.48 1.29
CA ALA A 186 -44.82 -1.15 1.38
C ALA A 186 -43.74 -0.07 1.47
N GLU A 187 -42.69 -0.31 2.25
CA GLU A 187 -41.53 0.60 2.36
C GLU A 187 -40.77 0.71 1.03
N TYR A 188 -40.57 -0.41 0.36
CA TYR A 188 -39.97 -0.46 -0.99
C TYR A 188 -40.78 0.43 -1.96
N LYS A 189 -42.10 0.24 -2.01
CA LYS A 189 -42.98 1.02 -2.87
C LYS A 189 -42.95 2.51 -2.55
N ALA A 190 -42.94 2.85 -1.24
CA ALA A 190 -42.85 4.24 -0.80
C ALA A 190 -41.56 4.94 -1.23
N LYS A 191 -40.45 4.22 -1.23
CA LYS A 191 -39.12 4.74 -1.59
C LYS A 191 -38.84 4.71 -3.09
N ILE A 192 -39.28 3.69 -3.79
CA ILE A 192 -38.97 3.45 -5.21
C ILE A 192 -40.08 3.91 -6.14
N GLY A 193 -41.33 3.87 -5.70
CA GLY A 193 -42.50 4.26 -6.49
C GLY A 193 -43.16 3.13 -7.26
N THR A 194 -42.59 1.94 -7.29
CA THR A 194 -43.11 0.75 -7.95
C THR A 194 -43.23 -0.41 -6.98
N ASP A 195 -44.01 -1.42 -7.33
CA ASP A 195 -44.13 -2.64 -6.52
C ASP A 195 -42.80 -3.43 -6.55
N PHE A 196 -42.56 -4.18 -5.45
CA PHE A 196 -41.40 -5.08 -5.38
C PHE A 196 -41.48 -6.12 -6.49
N PRO A 197 -40.40 -6.38 -7.25
CA PRO A 197 -40.45 -7.28 -8.40
C PRO A 197 -40.79 -8.72 -7.98
N THR A 198 -41.73 -9.31 -8.70
CA THR A 198 -42.22 -10.67 -8.46
C THR A 198 -41.73 -11.69 -9.50
N ASP A 199 -41.24 -11.24 -10.64
CA ASP A 199 -40.65 -12.10 -11.66
C ASP A 199 -39.21 -12.48 -11.25
N PRO A 200 -38.89 -13.77 -11.02
CA PRO A 200 -37.56 -14.22 -10.65
C PRO A 200 -36.47 -13.82 -11.63
N LYS A 201 -36.75 -13.80 -12.92
CA LYS A 201 -35.76 -13.37 -13.93
C LYS A 201 -35.44 -11.88 -13.83
N GLU A 202 -36.46 -11.05 -13.59
CA GLU A 202 -36.26 -9.61 -13.34
C GLU A 202 -35.45 -9.38 -12.10
N GLN A 203 -35.72 -10.10 -11.01
CA GLN A 203 -34.94 -10.06 -9.77
C GLN A 203 -33.48 -10.41 -10.03
N LEU A 204 -33.24 -11.50 -10.76
CA LEU A 204 -31.89 -11.97 -11.08
C LEU A 204 -31.10 -10.95 -11.91
N MET A 205 -31.69 -10.39 -12.94
CA MET A 205 -31.05 -9.41 -13.80
C MET A 205 -30.76 -8.12 -13.03
N GLY A 206 -31.64 -7.70 -12.15
CA GLY A 206 -31.43 -6.57 -11.26
C GLY A 206 -30.25 -6.79 -10.33
N ALA A 207 -30.14 -7.97 -9.75
CA ALA A 207 -29.01 -8.35 -8.87
C ALA A 207 -27.68 -8.41 -9.64
N ILE A 208 -27.66 -8.97 -10.83
CA ILE A 208 -26.45 -9.04 -11.67
C ILE A 208 -25.95 -7.63 -12.03
N LYS A 209 -26.86 -6.76 -12.47
CA LYS A 209 -26.55 -5.36 -12.77
C LYS A 209 -26.01 -4.62 -11.54
N ALA A 210 -26.57 -4.88 -10.36
CA ALA A 210 -26.13 -4.29 -9.12
C ALA A 210 -24.70 -4.69 -8.77
N VAL A 211 -24.33 -5.95 -8.97
CA VAL A 211 -22.95 -6.42 -8.75
C VAL A 211 -22.00 -5.76 -9.76
N PHE A 212 -22.33 -5.70 -11.03
CA PHE A 212 -21.50 -5.00 -12.01
C PHE A 212 -21.35 -3.51 -11.68
N ARG A 213 -22.42 -2.86 -11.25
CA ARG A 213 -22.41 -1.44 -10.85
C ARG A 213 -21.55 -1.20 -9.62
N SER A 214 -21.48 -2.14 -8.67
CA SER A 214 -20.69 -2.02 -7.46
C SER A 214 -19.18 -1.95 -7.73
N TRP A 215 -18.70 -2.44 -8.88
CA TRP A 215 -17.31 -2.35 -9.30
C TRP A 215 -16.84 -0.89 -9.41
N ASP A 216 -17.70 0.01 -9.82
CA ASP A 216 -17.40 1.44 -10.03
C ASP A 216 -18.01 2.35 -8.95
N ASN A 217 -18.32 1.83 -7.77
CA ASN A 217 -18.77 2.69 -6.67
C ASN A 217 -17.57 3.41 -6.02
N PRO A 218 -17.79 4.56 -5.34
CA PRO A 218 -16.70 5.35 -4.76
C PRO A 218 -15.80 4.57 -3.79
N ARG A 219 -16.38 3.72 -2.95
CA ARG A 219 -15.62 2.90 -1.99
C ARG A 219 -14.74 1.87 -2.70
N ALA A 220 -15.26 1.21 -3.71
CA ALA A 220 -14.51 0.25 -4.51
C ALA A 220 -13.38 0.92 -5.28
N ASN A 221 -13.62 2.11 -5.82
CA ASN A 221 -12.61 2.89 -6.53
C ASN A 221 -11.42 3.26 -5.64
N VAL A 222 -11.69 3.72 -4.41
CA VAL A 222 -10.66 4.02 -3.41
C VAL A 222 -9.89 2.76 -3.04
N TYR A 223 -10.60 1.68 -2.73
CA TYR A 223 -9.97 0.41 -2.36
C TYR A 223 -9.05 -0.12 -3.46
N ARG A 224 -9.50 -0.07 -4.72
CA ARG A 224 -8.68 -0.53 -5.85
C ARG A 224 -7.41 0.30 -6.00
N ARG A 225 -7.50 1.62 -5.88
CA ARG A 225 -6.36 2.52 -5.93
C ARG A 225 -5.35 2.21 -4.83
N ASP A 226 -5.83 2.05 -3.60
CA ASP A 226 -4.98 1.78 -2.44
C ASP A 226 -4.31 0.38 -2.50
N ASN A 227 -4.88 -0.55 -3.26
CA ASN A 227 -4.38 -1.92 -3.37
C ASN A 227 -3.85 -2.28 -4.77
N ASP A 228 -3.61 -1.29 -5.63
CA ASP A 228 -3.07 -1.46 -6.99
C ASP A 228 -3.87 -2.45 -7.84
N ILE A 229 -5.19 -2.40 -7.75
CA ILE A 229 -6.09 -3.26 -8.54
C ILE A 229 -6.57 -2.46 -9.77
N PRO A 230 -6.18 -2.86 -11.01
CA PRO A 230 -6.59 -2.16 -12.21
C PRO A 230 -8.10 -2.18 -12.41
N TYR A 231 -8.66 -1.05 -12.83
CA TYR A 231 -10.08 -0.95 -13.18
C TYR A 231 -10.50 -1.94 -14.27
N SER A 232 -9.60 -2.19 -15.22
CA SER A 232 -9.84 -3.09 -16.36
C SER A 232 -10.08 -4.55 -15.98
N TRP A 233 -9.77 -4.95 -14.75
CA TRP A 233 -9.98 -6.33 -14.31
C TRP A 233 -11.46 -6.70 -14.20
N GLY A 234 -12.33 -5.76 -13.81
CA GLY A 234 -13.73 -6.03 -13.60
C GLY A 234 -14.02 -7.00 -12.45
N THR A 235 -15.28 -7.31 -12.26
CA THR A 235 -15.74 -8.34 -11.32
C THR A 235 -16.54 -9.42 -12.04
N ALA A 236 -16.42 -10.66 -11.58
CA ALA A 236 -17.31 -11.74 -11.98
C ALA A 236 -18.56 -11.74 -11.07
N VAL A 237 -19.59 -12.43 -11.51
CA VAL A 237 -20.82 -12.64 -10.75
C VAL A 237 -21.08 -14.15 -10.63
N ASN A 238 -21.21 -14.63 -9.39
CA ASN A 238 -21.52 -16.03 -9.12
C ASN A 238 -23.01 -16.19 -8.80
N VAL A 239 -23.69 -16.99 -9.57
CA VAL A 239 -25.10 -17.38 -9.36
C VAL A 239 -25.08 -18.82 -8.87
N GLN A 240 -25.49 -19.03 -7.63
CA GLN A 240 -25.35 -20.33 -6.94
C GLN A 240 -26.65 -20.73 -6.28
N SER A 241 -26.98 -22.02 -6.34
CA SER A 241 -28.14 -22.54 -5.63
C SER A 241 -27.99 -22.38 -4.13
N MET A 242 -29.06 -22.03 -3.44
CA MET A 242 -29.04 -21.84 -2.00
C MET A 242 -28.92 -23.18 -1.24
N ALA A 243 -28.11 -23.14 -0.16
CA ALA A 243 -28.14 -24.10 0.91
C ALA A 243 -28.54 -23.35 2.19
N PHE A 244 -29.45 -23.88 2.96
CA PHE A 244 -30.07 -23.16 4.05
C PHE A 244 -29.63 -23.67 5.41
N GLY A 245 -28.89 -22.82 6.15
CA GLY A 245 -28.47 -23.08 7.53
C GLY A 245 -29.54 -22.68 8.57
N ASN A 246 -30.70 -22.16 8.13
CA ASN A 246 -31.72 -21.58 9.00
C ASN A 246 -33.08 -22.35 8.95
N MET A 247 -33.06 -23.61 8.57
CA MET A 247 -34.28 -24.43 8.48
C MET A 247 -34.65 -25.14 9.80
N GLY A 248 -33.84 -25.01 10.81
CA GLY A 248 -34.05 -25.67 12.11
C GLY A 248 -32.75 -25.87 12.88
N ASP A 249 -32.85 -26.58 14.01
CA ASP A 249 -31.69 -26.80 14.90
C ASP A 249 -30.70 -27.87 14.36
N ASP A 250 -31.08 -28.59 13.35
CA ASP A 250 -30.18 -29.50 12.61
C ASP A 250 -29.49 -28.84 11.42
N CYS A 251 -29.59 -27.52 11.36
CA CYS A 251 -28.96 -26.67 10.34
C CYS A 251 -28.05 -25.65 11.01
N GLY A 252 -27.09 -25.13 10.25
CA GLY A 252 -26.18 -24.11 10.71
C GLY A 252 -25.29 -23.55 9.61
N THR A 253 -24.49 -22.58 9.96
CA THR A 253 -23.52 -21.96 9.05
C THR A 253 -22.30 -21.54 9.81
N GLY A 254 -21.16 -21.44 9.14
CA GLY A 254 -19.92 -21.04 9.79
C GLY A 254 -18.84 -20.57 8.82
N VAL A 255 -17.84 -19.99 9.42
CA VAL A 255 -16.58 -19.60 8.77
C VAL A 255 -15.41 -20.18 9.55
N ALA A 256 -14.43 -20.69 8.85
CA ALA A 256 -13.28 -21.29 9.51
C ALA A 256 -12.00 -21.15 8.70
N PHE A 257 -10.88 -21.16 9.43
CA PHE A 257 -9.53 -21.14 8.88
C PHE A 257 -8.83 -22.44 9.25
N THR A 258 -7.99 -22.95 8.37
CA THR A 258 -7.16 -24.14 8.67
C THR A 258 -6.00 -23.83 9.59
N ARG A 259 -5.64 -22.56 9.72
CA ARG A 259 -4.62 -22.05 10.66
C ARG A 259 -5.09 -20.72 11.23
N ASP A 260 -4.58 -20.36 12.40
CA ASP A 260 -4.94 -19.07 13.02
C ASP A 260 -4.46 -17.89 12.15
N PRO A 261 -5.36 -17.07 11.64
CA PRO A 261 -4.98 -15.94 10.77
C PRO A 261 -4.24 -14.83 11.52
N ALA A 262 -4.29 -14.79 12.83
CA ALA A 262 -3.57 -13.81 13.64
C ALA A 262 -2.16 -14.26 14.00
N THR A 263 -1.96 -15.54 14.35
CA THR A 263 -0.69 -16.06 14.87
C THR A 263 0.01 -17.04 13.93
N GLY A 264 -0.71 -17.64 12.99
CA GLY A 264 -0.19 -18.69 12.11
C GLY A 264 -0.19 -20.08 12.73
N ALA A 265 -0.70 -20.25 13.93
CA ALA A 265 -0.75 -21.54 14.62
C ALA A 265 -1.60 -22.55 13.83
N LYS A 266 -1.08 -23.76 13.67
CA LYS A 266 -1.78 -24.84 12.97
C LYS A 266 -2.98 -25.33 13.76
N GLY A 267 -4.11 -25.52 13.06
CA GLY A 267 -5.36 -26.05 13.62
C GLY A 267 -6.57 -25.22 13.18
N LEU A 268 -7.76 -25.82 13.27
CA LEU A 268 -8.98 -25.13 12.90
C LEU A 268 -9.28 -23.96 13.85
N PHE A 269 -9.54 -22.83 13.24
CA PHE A 269 -9.90 -21.59 13.92
C PHE A 269 -11.14 -21.03 13.25
N GLY A 270 -12.19 -20.74 13.99
CA GLY A 270 -13.41 -20.21 13.39
C GLY A 270 -14.62 -20.26 14.28
N GLU A 271 -15.74 -19.93 13.69
CA GLU A 271 -17.02 -19.75 14.38
C GLU A 271 -18.16 -20.35 13.57
N PHE A 272 -19.22 -20.82 14.27
CA PHE A 272 -20.44 -21.25 13.63
C PHE A 272 -21.67 -20.86 14.45
N LEU A 273 -22.81 -20.85 13.78
CA LEU A 273 -24.12 -20.65 14.39
C LEU A 273 -25.08 -21.76 13.96
N THR A 274 -25.88 -22.25 14.90
CA THR A 274 -27.01 -23.12 14.58
C THR A 274 -28.20 -22.30 14.13
N ASN A 275 -29.02 -22.84 13.27
CA ASN A 275 -30.24 -22.22 12.75
C ASN A 275 -29.99 -20.76 12.33
N ALA A 276 -29.09 -20.57 11.37
CA ALA A 276 -28.64 -19.23 10.92
C ALA A 276 -28.21 -19.26 9.43
N GLN A 277 -28.25 -18.09 8.80
CA GLN A 277 -27.61 -17.85 7.49
C GLN A 277 -26.24 -17.18 7.70
N GLY A 278 -25.39 -17.21 6.67
CA GLY A 278 -24.01 -16.73 6.75
C GLY A 278 -23.90 -15.27 7.22
N GLU A 279 -24.83 -14.42 6.85
CA GLU A 279 -24.89 -13.02 7.29
C GLU A 279 -25.05 -12.86 8.81
N ASP A 280 -25.69 -13.81 9.48
CA ASP A 280 -25.90 -13.76 10.93
C ASP A 280 -24.60 -13.94 11.72
N VAL A 281 -23.63 -14.68 11.17
CA VAL A 281 -22.29 -14.86 11.75
C VAL A 281 -21.53 -13.54 11.74
N VAL A 282 -21.60 -12.83 10.62
CA VAL A 282 -20.86 -11.57 10.40
C VAL A 282 -21.53 -10.40 11.13
N ALA A 283 -22.86 -10.37 11.15
CA ALA A 283 -23.64 -9.26 11.74
C ALA A 283 -23.55 -9.20 13.27
N GLY A 284 -23.12 -10.27 13.94
CA GLY A 284 -22.96 -10.32 15.39
C GLY A 284 -24.30 -10.22 16.16
N VAL A 285 -25.41 -10.54 15.51
CA VAL A 285 -26.76 -10.50 16.10
C VAL A 285 -26.90 -11.56 17.21
N ARG A 286 -26.20 -12.67 17.06
CA ARG A 286 -26.09 -13.75 18.05
C ARG A 286 -24.63 -14.04 18.32
N THR A 287 -24.28 -14.48 19.53
CA THR A 287 -22.92 -14.89 19.88
C THR A 287 -22.58 -16.21 19.19
N PRO A 288 -21.60 -16.23 18.26
CA PRO A 288 -21.20 -17.47 17.59
C PRO A 288 -20.51 -18.43 18.57
N MET A 289 -20.62 -19.71 18.26
CA MET A 289 -19.87 -20.76 18.96
C MET A 289 -18.52 -20.98 18.27
N LYS A 290 -17.52 -21.41 19.05
CA LYS A 290 -16.21 -21.75 18.48
C LYS A 290 -16.35 -23.00 17.59
N ILE A 291 -15.57 -23.05 16.51
CA ILE A 291 -15.65 -24.16 15.54
C ILE A 291 -15.47 -25.54 16.17
N ALA A 292 -14.68 -25.67 17.23
CA ALA A 292 -14.49 -26.92 17.95
C ALA A 292 -15.78 -27.45 18.58
N GLU A 293 -16.71 -26.58 18.94
CA GLU A 293 -18.00 -26.95 19.54
C GLU A 293 -18.97 -27.56 18.52
N MET A 294 -18.68 -27.41 17.22
CA MET A 294 -19.46 -28.02 16.15
C MET A 294 -19.45 -29.55 16.23
N GLU A 295 -18.39 -30.15 16.78
CA GLU A 295 -18.31 -31.60 16.98
C GLU A 295 -19.47 -32.15 17.82
N GLN A 296 -19.91 -31.41 18.81
CA GLN A 296 -21.01 -31.81 19.70
C GLN A 296 -22.38 -31.62 19.03
N LYS A 297 -22.53 -30.61 18.21
CA LYS A 297 -23.81 -30.26 17.54
C LYS A 297 -24.01 -31.06 16.25
N PHE A 298 -22.97 -31.22 15.45
CA PHE A 298 -23.02 -31.84 14.12
C PHE A 298 -21.82 -32.77 13.94
N PRO A 299 -21.77 -33.91 14.66
CA PRO A 299 -20.55 -34.77 14.70
C PRO A 299 -20.17 -35.32 13.33
N GLU A 300 -21.13 -35.75 12.52
CA GLU A 300 -20.87 -36.27 11.17
C GLU A 300 -20.44 -35.18 10.20
N ALA A 301 -21.14 -34.03 10.17
CA ALA A 301 -20.78 -32.90 9.36
C ALA A 301 -19.41 -32.32 9.74
N PHE A 302 -19.09 -32.28 11.04
CA PHE A 302 -17.78 -31.82 11.51
C PHE A 302 -16.64 -32.77 11.09
N ALA A 303 -16.86 -34.06 11.16
CA ALA A 303 -15.88 -35.03 10.69
C ALA A 303 -15.61 -34.90 9.18
N GLU A 304 -16.66 -34.70 8.38
CA GLU A 304 -16.54 -34.41 6.95
C GLU A 304 -15.84 -33.08 6.69
N PHE A 305 -16.18 -32.06 7.47
CA PHE A 305 -15.57 -30.74 7.36
C PHE A 305 -14.07 -30.78 7.60
N LYS A 306 -13.61 -31.51 8.62
CA LYS A 306 -12.18 -31.69 8.88
C LYS A 306 -11.46 -32.35 7.70
N LYS A 307 -12.08 -33.34 7.07
CA LYS A 307 -11.54 -33.98 5.86
C LYS A 307 -11.44 -32.98 4.70
N VAL A 308 -12.49 -32.19 4.48
CA VAL A 308 -12.53 -31.15 3.46
C VAL A 308 -11.42 -30.11 3.71
N CYS A 309 -11.25 -29.68 4.94
CA CYS A 309 -10.20 -28.73 5.31
C CYS A 309 -8.81 -29.25 4.95
N LYS A 310 -8.53 -30.51 5.25
CA LYS A 310 -7.25 -31.13 4.91
C LYS A 310 -7.07 -31.23 3.39
N ILE A 311 -8.11 -31.68 2.67
CA ILE A 311 -8.07 -31.79 1.20
C ILE A 311 -7.77 -30.42 0.60
N LEU A 312 -8.43 -29.35 1.06
CA LEU A 312 -8.26 -28.00 0.53
C LEU A 312 -6.87 -27.43 0.84
N GLU A 313 -6.38 -27.57 2.06
CA GLU A 313 -5.05 -27.10 2.42
C GLU A 313 -3.96 -27.83 1.63
N ASP A 314 -4.07 -29.15 1.48
CA ASP A 314 -3.12 -29.94 0.69
C ASP A 314 -3.20 -29.60 -0.80
N HIS A 315 -4.40 -29.37 -1.33
CA HIS A 315 -4.62 -29.05 -2.75
C HIS A 315 -4.06 -27.68 -3.13
N TYR A 316 -4.38 -26.66 -2.34
CA TYR A 316 -3.90 -25.29 -2.57
C TYR A 316 -2.51 -25.03 -2.00
N ARG A 317 -2.01 -25.91 -1.18
CA ARG A 317 -0.72 -25.81 -0.50
C ARG A 317 -0.56 -24.49 0.25
N ASP A 318 -1.65 -24.08 0.90
CA ASP A 318 -1.72 -22.87 1.69
C ASP A 318 -2.88 -22.98 2.69
N MET A 319 -2.82 -22.19 3.74
CA MET A 319 -3.91 -22.03 4.68
C MET A 319 -5.19 -21.57 3.94
N GLN A 320 -6.32 -22.14 4.35
CA GLN A 320 -7.60 -21.85 3.73
C GLN A 320 -8.54 -21.13 4.68
N ASP A 321 -9.28 -20.20 4.12
CA ASP A 321 -10.42 -19.51 4.71
C ASP A 321 -11.67 -20.04 4.01
N MET A 322 -12.59 -20.62 4.77
CA MET A 322 -13.74 -21.36 4.21
C MET A 322 -15.04 -20.88 4.82
N GLU A 323 -16.06 -20.85 3.97
CA GLU A 323 -17.44 -20.67 4.37
C GLU A 323 -18.21 -21.96 4.09
N PHE A 324 -19.02 -22.39 5.05
CA PHE A 324 -19.79 -23.61 4.94
C PHE A 324 -21.19 -23.44 5.52
N THR A 325 -22.11 -24.32 5.09
CA THR A 325 -23.48 -24.44 5.62
C THR A 325 -23.78 -25.90 5.89
N VAL A 326 -24.50 -26.17 6.96
CA VAL A 326 -25.05 -27.47 7.28
C VAL A 326 -26.57 -27.38 7.09
N GLU A 327 -27.12 -28.11 6.15
CA GLU A 327 -28.54 -28.19 5.89
C GLU A 327 -29.01 -29.59 6.24
N HIS A 328 -29.86 -29.72 7.28
CA HIS A 328 -30.35 -31.01 7.80
C HIS A 328 -29.22 -32.06 7.98
N GLY A 329 -28.16 -31.64 8.66
CA GLY A 329 -27.01 -32.48 8.93
C GLY A 329 -26.05 -32.70 7.78
N LYS A 330 -26.34 -32.18 6.58
CA LYS A 330 -25.51 -32.31 5.38
C LYS A 330 -24.64 -31.11 5.20
N LEU A 331 -23.32 -31.33 5.03
CA LEU A 331 -22.33 -30.26 4.79
C LEU A 331 -22.37 -29.77 3.34
N PHE A 332 -22.31 -28.44 3.17
CA PHE A 332 -22.07 -27.77 1.90
C PHE A 332 -20.96 -26.76 2.04
N MET A 333 -20.04 -26.77 1.11
CA MET A 333 -18.97 -25.75 1.02
C MET A 333 -19.42 -24.62 0.11
N LEU A 334 -19.43 -23.41 0.63
CA LEU A 334 -19.89 -22.22 -0.10
C LEU A 334 -18.75 -21.43 -0.71
N GLN A 335 -17.57 -21.42 -0.07
CA GLN A 335 -16.40 -20.68 -0.51
C GLN A 335 -15.15 -21.24 0.12
N THR A 336 -14.07 -21.20 -0.61
CA THR A 336 -12.71 -21.33 -0.09
C THR A 336 -11.82 -20.28 -0.76
N ARG A 337 -10.83 -19.85 -0.03
CA ARG A 337 -9.76 -18.99 -0.56
C ARG A 337 -8.50 -19.15 0.28
N ASN A 338 -7.37 -18.75 -0.27
CA ASN A 338 -6.16 -18.58 0.54
C ASN A 338 -6.45 -17.51 1.59
N GLY A 339 -6.27 -17.86 2.86
CA GLY A 339 -6.75 -17.04 3.97
C GLY A 339 -6.01 -15.72 4.08
N LYS A 340 -6.76 -14.63 4.28
CA LYS A 340 -6.18 -13.37 4.70
C LYS A 340 -5.62 -13.55 6.12
N ARG A 341 -4.46 -12.97 6.36
CA ARG A 341 -3.68 -13.18 7.58
C ARG A 341 -2.87 -11.95 7.93
N THR A 342 -2.47 -11.85 9.18
CA THR A 342 -1.52 -10.81 9.60
C THR A 342 -0.16 -11.05 8.96
N ALA A 343 0.67 -10.03 8.92
CA ALA A 343 2.03 -10.16 8.41
C ALA A 343 2.84 -11.20 9.21
N GLN A 344 2.69 -11.21 10.52
CA GLN A 344 3.33 -12.19 11.40
C GLN A 344 2.88 -13.63 11.08
N ALA A 345 1.57 -13.82 10.92
CA ALA A 345 1.02 -15.14 10.55
C ALA A 345 1.50 -15.57 9.16
N ALA A 346 1.60 -14.65 8.21
CA ALA A 346 2.09 -14.94 6.87
C ALA A 346 3.52 -15.51 6.89
N LEU A 347 4.41 -14.91 7.66
CA LEU A 347 5.78 -15.39 7.81
C LEU A 347 5.83 -16.77 8.46
N LYS A 348 5.08 -16.94 9.53
CA LYS A 348 5.03 -18.25 10.24
C LYS A 348 4.46 -19.35 9.36
N ILE A 349 3.35 -19.11 8.68
CA ILE A 349 2.72 -20.09 7.80
C ILE A 349 3.65 -20.47 6.65
N ALA A 350 4.30 -19.51 6.00
CA ALA A 350 5.24 -19.77 4.92
C ALA A 350 6.41 -20.66 5.38
N CYS A 351 7.00 -20.37 6.54
CA CYS A 351 8.06 -21.18 7.13
C CYS A 351 7.57 -22.59 7.48
N ASP A 352 6.40 -22.71 8.11
CA ASP A 352 5.82 -24.00 8.49
C ASP A 352 5.50 -24.86 7.26
N LEU A 353 5.01 -24.29 6.18
CA LEU A 353 4.73 -25.00 4.94
C LEU A 353 6.00 -25.55 4.29
N VAL A 354 7.10 -24.84 4.39
CA VAL A 354 8.42 -25.35 3.94
C VAL A 354 8.87 -26.50 4.84
N ASP A 355 8.77 -26.35 6.14
CA ASP A 355 9.14 -27.39 7.10
C ASP A 355 8.30 -28.67 6.97
N GLU A 356 7.02 -28.52 6.59
CA GLU A 356 6.09 -29.62 6.30
C GLU A 356 6.29 -30.26 4.91
N GLY A 357 7.16 -29.69 4.07
CA GLY A 357 7.41 -30.18 2.71
C GLY A 357 6.34 -29.82 1.68
N MET A 358 5.39 -28.95 2.01
CA MET A 358 4.34 -28.50 1.08
C MET A 358 4.83 -27.48 0.09
N ARG A 359 5.76 -26.61 0.49
CA ARG A 359 6.31 -25.53 -0.33
C ARG A 359 7.82 -25.59 -0.35
N THR A 360 8.40 -25.12 -1.45
CA THR A 360 9.83 -24.85 -1.52
C THR A 360 10.14 -23.49 -0.92
N GLU A 361 11.40 -23.21 -0.63
CA GLU A 361 11.85 -21.88 -0.18
C GLU A 361 11.45 -20.78 -1.17
N GLU A 362 11.61 -21.04 -2.47
CA GLU A 362 11.23 -20.13 -3.54
C GLU A 362 9.74 -19.82 -3.53
N GLU A 363 8.92 -20.84 -3.42
CA GLU A 363 7.47 -20.70 -3.33
C GLU A 363 7.06 -19.93 -2.07
N ALA A 364 7.71 -20.18 -0.94
CA ALA A 364 7.45 -19.47 0.31
C ALA A 364 7.77 -17.97 0.20
N VAL A 365 8.86 -17.62 -0.45
CA VAL A 365 9.22 -16.23 -0.72
C VAL A 365 8.14 -15.54 -1.56
N LEU A 366 7.59 -16.22 -2.56
CA LEU A 366 6.51 -15.69 -3.41
C LEU A 366 5.18 -15.51 -2.68
N MET A 367 4.95 -16.22 -1.56
CA MET A 367 3.72 -16.13 -0.80
C MET A 367 3.59 -14.84 0.01
N ILE A 368 4.69 -14.18 0.32
CA ILE A 368 4.70 -13.00 1.18
C ILE A 368 4.45 -11.74 0.36
N GLU A 369 3.44 -10.96 0.73
CA GLU A 369 3.24 -9.63 0.17
C GLU A 369 4.30 -8.69 0.75
N PRO A 370 5.19 -8.11 -0.07
CA PRO A 370 6.30 -7.30 0.45
C PRO A 370 5.88 -6.13 1.33
N ARG A 371 4.76 -5.48 0.99
CA ARG A 371 4.24 -4.34 1.75
C ARG A 371 3.85 -4.71 3.18
N ASN A 372 3.47 -5.96 3.42
CA ASN A 372 3.10 -6.42 4.76
C ASN A 372 4.28 -6.41 5.74
N LEU A 373 5.52 -6.37 5.25
CA LEU A 373 6.70 -6.27 6.11
C LEU A 373 6.75 -4.94 6.87
N ASP A 374 6.13 -3.87 6.34
CA ASP A 374 6.07 -2.58 7.03
C ASP A 374 5.45 -2.70 8.42
N THR A 375 4.41 -3.50 8.56
CA THR A 375 3.71 -3.68 9.84
C THR A 375 4.58 -4.35 10.91
N LEU A 376 5.59 -5.09 10.50
CA LEU A 376 6.53 -5.77 11.41
C LEU A 376 7.67 -4.86 11.86
N LEU A 377 7.91 -3.79 11.14
CA LEU A 377 9.03 -2.88 11.37
C LEU A 377 8.64 -1.63 12.18
N HIS A 378 7.34 -1.40 12.36
CA HIS A 378 6.81 -0.19 12.99
C HIS A 378 5.82 -0.51 14.13
N PRO A 379 5.66 0.38 15.13
CA PRO A 379 4.64 0.23 16.16
C PRO A 379 3.23 0.19 15.57
N GLN A 380 2.33 -0.55 16.21
CA GLN A 380 0.92 -0.66 15.82
C GLN A 380 0.02 -0.26 17.00
N PHE A 381 -1.21 0.13 16.73
CA PHE A 381 -2.20 0.30 17.78
C PHE A 381 -2.65 -1.04 18.36
N ASP A 382 -2.98 -1.03 19.67
CA ASP A 382 -3.69 -2.15 20.26
C ASP A 382 -5.00 -2.41 19.52
N ALA A 383 -5.19 -3.63 19.01
CA ALA A 383 -6.29 -3.97 18.11
C ALA A 383 -7.67 -3.76 18.75
N LYS A 384 -7.80 -4.06 20.03
CA LYS A 384 -9.05 -3.91 20.78
C LYS A 384 -9.41 -2.44 20.99
N ALA A 385 -8.44 -1.63 21.36
CA ALA A 385 -8.62 -0.19 21.55
C ALA A 385 -8.92 0.50 20.22
N LEU A 386 -8.28 0.08 19.13
CA LEU A 386 -8.53 0.63 17.80
C LEU A 386 -9.96 0.35 17.31
N LYS A 387 -10.50 -0.84 17.54
CA LYS A 387 -11.89 -1.17 17.19
C LYS A 387 -12.92 -0.29 17.89
N ALA A 388 -12.63 0.13 19.12
CA ALA A 388 -13.50 0.98 19.90
C ALA A 388 -13.41 2.47 19.51
N ALA A 389 -12.41 2.84 18.70
CA ALA A 389 -12.15 4.23 18.31
C ALA A 389 -12.77 4.57 16.94
N THR A 390 -13.22 5.83 16.81
CA THR A 390 -13.74 6.36 15.55
C THR A 390 -12.80 7.44 15.02
N PRO A 391 -12.36 7.39 13.74
CA PRO A 391 -11.55 8.45 13.17
C PRO A 391 -12.28 9.79 13.16
N ILE A 392 -11.56 10.87 13.48
CA ILE A 392 -12.06 12.24 13.41
C ILE A 392 -11.57 12.99 12.16
N GLY A 393 -10.62 12.43 11.46
CA GLY A 393 -10.09 13.01 10.23
C GLY A 393 -9.23 12.00 9.49
N LYS A 394 -8.89 12.32 8.24
CA LYS A 394 -8.06 11.48 7.39
C LYS A 394 -7.12 12.32 6.54
N GLY A 395 -5.85 11.94 6.57
CA GLY A 395 -4.83 12.42 5.65
C GLY A 395 -4.26 11.28 4.83
N LEU A 396 -3.10 11.49 4.25
CA LEU A 396 -2.36 10.43 3.56
C LEU A 396 -1.50 9.65 4.56
N GLY A 397 -1.55 8.35 4.50
CA GLY A 397 -0.63 7.47 5.22
C GLY A 397 0.77 7.59 4.62
N ALA A 398 1.53 8.58 5.05
CA ALA A 398 2.79 8.96 4.41
C ALA A 398 4.00 8.16 4.91
N SER A 399 3.98 7.73 6.16
CA SER A 399 4.98 6.83 6.74
C SER A 399 4.27 5.90 7.74
N PRO A 400 4.46 4.57 7.61
CA PRO A 400 3.67 3.60 8.35
C PRO A 400 3.92 3.62 9.86
N GLY A 401 3.01 2.99 10.60
CA GLY A 401 3.06 2.86 12.05
C GLY A 401 1.97 3.65 12.75
N ALA A 402 1.90 3.46 14.05
CA ALA A 402 0.95 4.11 14.94
C ALA A 402 1.68 5.03 15.91
N ALA A 403 1.12 6.19 16.18
CA ALA A 403 1.66 7.12 17.16
C ALA A 403 0.57 7.71 18.02
N CYS A 404 0.87 7.86 19.31
CA CYS A 404 0.04 8.54 20.29
C CYS A 404 0.92 9.47 21.11
N GLY A 405 0.48 10.67 21.33
CA GLY A 405 1.23 11.62 22.16
C GLY A 405 0.54 12.96 22.32
N LYS A 406 1.19 13.83 23.05
CA LYS A 406 0.74 15.20 23.26
C LYS A 406 1.10 16.07 22.06
N ILE A 407 0.18 16.91 21.65
CA ILE A 407 0.38 17.82 20.52
C ILE A 407 1.40 18.90 20.86
N VAL A 408 2.37 19.07 19.97
CA VAL A 408 3.29 20.21 19.92
C VAL A 408 3.32 20.80 18.52
N PHE A 409 3.60 22.10 18.40
CA PHE A 409 3.49 22.82 17.13
C PHE A 409 4.83 23.29 16.56
N THR A 410 5.91 23.17 17.31
CA THR A 410 7.25 23.57 16.86
C THR A 410 8.28 22.46 17.10
N ALA A 411 9.33 22.46 16.31
CA ALA A 411 10.45 21.53 16.49
C ALA A 411 11.11 21.69 17.86
N ASP A 412 11.29 22.94 18.31
CA ASP A 412 11.89 23.25 19.60
C ASP A 412 11.05 22.71 20.76
N ASP A 413 9.73 22.85 20.70
CA ASP A 413 8.82 22.28 21.70
C ASP A 413 8.87 20.76 21.71
N ALA A 414 8.97 20.12 20.55
CA ALA A 414 9.10 18.68 20.46
C ALA A 414 10.34 18.17 21.19
N GLU A 415 11.48 18.81 20.97
CA GLU A 415 12.73 18.49 21.65
C GLU A 415 12.66 18.75 23.16
N ALA A 416 12.13 19.90 23.58
CA ALA A 416 12.00 20.26 24.97
C ALA A 416 11.08 19.32 25.76
N TRP A 417 9.95 18.95 25.16
CA TRP A 417 8.98 18.05 25.80
C TRP A 417 9.51 16.62 25.89
N LYS A 418 10.21 16.15 24.85
CA LYS A 418 10.87 14.84 24.89
C LYS A 418 11.94 14.80 26.00
N ALA A 419 12.71 15.86 26.16
CA ALA A 419 13.71 15.96 27.22
C ALA A 419 13.11 15.83 28.62
N ARG A 420 11.84 16.22 28.80
CA ARG A 420 11.09 16.05 30.06
C ARG A 420 10.45 14.64 30.19
N GLY A 421 10.67 13.75 29.23
CA GLY A 421 10.14 12.40 29.23
C GLY A 421 8.73 12.27 28.66
N GLU A 422 8.21 13.28 28.00
CA GLU A 422 6.89 13.26 27.38
C GLU A 422 6.93 12.73 25.94
N LYS A 423 5.93 11.98 25.55
CA LYS A 423 5.72 11.53 24.17
C LYS A 423 4.90 12.58 23.44
N VAL A 424 5.39 13.04 22.28
CA VAL A 424 4.77 14.13 21.52
C VAL A 424 4.46 13.74 20.08
N VAL A 425 3.45 14.38 19.52
CA VAL A 425 3.10 14.36 18.10
C VAL A 425 3.30 15.79 17.58
N LEU A 426 4.18 15.94 16.60
CA LEU A 426 4.44 17.25 15.98
C LEU A 426 3.39 17.54 14.93
N VAL A 427 2.65 18.63 15.11
CA VAL A 427 1.60 19.07 14.18
C VAL A 427 2.01 20.37 13.52
N ARG A 428 2.16 20.36 12.22
CA ARG A 428 2.61 21.51 11.43
C ARG A 428 1.69 21.76 10.25
N LEU A 429 1.66 22.98 9.75
CA LEU A 429 1.06 23.28 8.46
C LEU A 429 1.79 22.50 7.35
N GLU A 430 3.12 22.59 7.36
CA GLU A 430 4.05 21.79 6.57
C GLU A 430 5.41 21.78 7.29
N THR A 431 6.26 20.81 7.00
CA THR A 431 7.60 20.76 7.59
C THR A 431 8.66 21.25 6.62
N SER A 432 9.75 21.77 7.17
CA SER A 432 10.94 22.18 6.45
C SER A 432 12.18 21.45 6.98
N PRO A 433 13.33 21.53 6.31
CA PRO A 433 14.55 20.91 6.79
C PRO A 433 14.96 21.35 8.21
N GLU A 434 14.56 22.53 8.63
CA GLU A 434 14.82 23.05 9.99
C GLU A 434 14.05 22.27 11.07
N ASP A 435 12.99 21.58 10.70
CA ASP A 435 12.16 20.80 11.63
C ASP A 435 12.71 19.39 11.93
N ILE A 436 13.78 18.96 11.28
CA ILE A 436 14.30 17.58 11.36
C ILE A 436 14.55 17.13 12.82
N THR A 437 15.14 17.96 13.64
CA THR A 437 15.43 17.63 15.04
C THR A 437 14.16 17.43 15.86
N GLY A 438 13.15 18.25 15.63
CA GLY A 438 11.83 18.11 16.24
C GLY A 438 11.08 16.87 15.73
N MET A 439 11.23 16.57 14.45
CA MET A 439 10.66 15.35 13.87
C MET A 439 11.26 14.08 14.49
N LYS A 440 12.58 14.07 14.71
CA LYS A 440 13.27 12.96 15.39
C LYS A 440 12.84 12.80 16.85
N ALA A 441 12.50 13.88 17.52
CA ALA A 441 12.02 13.86 18.89
C ALA A 441 10.58 13.36 19.04
N SER A 442 9.81 13.37 17.96
CA SER A 442 8.38 13.09 17.97
C SER A 442 8.06 11.60 17.75
N GLN A 443 6.97 11.13 18.35
CA GLN A 443 6.42 9.80 18.11
C GLN A 443 5.79 9.71 16.72
N GLY A 444 5.18 10.80 16.26
CA GLY A 444 4.54 10.91 14.97
C GLY A 444 4.49 12.36 14.49
N ILE A 445 4.21 12.50 13.20
CA ILE A 445 4.16 13.79 12.51
C ILE A 445 2.84 13.89 11.77
N LEU A 446 2.14 14.99 11.96
CA LEU A 446 0.89 15.31 11.30
C LEU A 446 1.02 16.66 10.59
N THR A 447 0.75 16.67 9.28
CA THR A 447 0.76 17.92 8.51
C THR A 447 -0.58 18.18 7.82
N VAL A 448 -0.89 19.46 7.67
CA VAL A 448 -2.10 19.91 6.96
C VAL A 448 -1.90 19.84 5.44
N ARG A 449 -0.71 20.19 4.98
CA ARG A 449 -0.30 20.21 3.58
C ARG A 449 0.75 19.15 3.30
N GLY A 450 0.85 18.76 2.07
CA GLY A 450 1.87 17.85 1.58
C GLY A 450 1.30 16.52 1.11
N GLY A 451 1.97 15.94 0.12
CA GLY A 451 1.66 14.63 -0.45
C GLY A 451 2.66 13.57 0.01
N MET A 452 2.63 12.41 -0.62
CA MET A 452 3.54 11.28 -0.35
C MET A 452 5.02 11.62 -0.56
N THR A 453 5.30 12.67 -1.28
CA THR A 453 6.65 13.10 -1.65
C THR A 453 7.06 14.42 -0.99
N SER A 454 6.23 14.94 -0.08
CA SER A 454 6.55 16.13 0.71
C SER A 454 7.75 15.88 1.63
N HIS A 455 8.38 16.96 2.07
CA HIS A 455 9.50 16.90 3.02
C HIS A 455 9.15 16.05 4.26
N ALA A 456 7.97 16.28 4.85
CA ALA A 456 7.51 15.51 6.01
C ALA A 456 7.44 14.02 5.73
N ALA A 457 6.84 13.63 4.61
CA ALA A 457 6.68 12.25 4.21
C ALA A 457 8.03 11.55 3.97
N VAL A 458 8.91 12.18 3.22
CA VAL A 458 10.22 11.60 2.86
C VAL A 458 11.11 11.43 4.10
N VAL A 459 11.20 12.47 4.92
CA VAL A 459 12.04 12.45 6.14
C VAL A 459 11.49 11.46 7.17
N ALA A 460 10.17 11.42 7.36
CA ALA A 460 9.54 10.49 8.30
C ALA A 460 9.77 9.02 7.88
N ARG A 461 9.66 8.70 6.60
CA ARG A 461 9.98 7.36 6.10
C ARG A 461 11.44 6.98 6.33
N GLY A 462 12.35 7.91 6.10
CA GLY A 462 13.77 7.70 6.37
C GLY A 462 14.07 7.44 7.84
N MET A 463 13.34 8.07 8.74
CA MET A 463 13.49 7.89 10.19
C MET A 463 12.72 6.68 10.73
N GLY A 464 11.80 6.10 9.97
CA GLY A 464 10.87 5.09 10.46
C GLY A 464 9.82 5.65 11.42
N THR A 465 9.51 6.95 11.33
CA THR A 465 8.55 7.63 12.20
C THR A 465 7.18 7.69 11.51
N CYS A 466 6.12 7.41 12.26
CA CYS A 466 4.75 7.53 11.79
C CYS A 466 4.47 8.93 11.26
N CYS A 467 3.87 9.03 10.07
CA CYS A 467 3.49 10.31 9.48
C CYS A 467 2.16 10.22 8.76
N VAL A 468 1.28 11.17 9.08
CA VAL A 468 0.06 11.46 8.35
C VAL A 468 0.21 12.85 7.74
N SER A 469 0.21 12.95 6.43
CA SER A 469 0.38 14.23 5.73
C SER A 469 -0.88 14.62 4.95
N GLY A 470 -1.01 15.91 4.66
CA GLY A 470 -2.07 16.40 3.80
C GLY A 470 -3.48 16.29 4.37
N CYS A 471 -3.66 16.39 5.68
CA CYS A 471 -5.00 16.45 6.28
C CYS A 471 -5.59 17.86 6.10
N SER A 472 -6.18 18.10 4.94
CA SER A 472 -6.73 19.42 4.56
C SER A 472 -7.96 19.84 5.37
N GLU A 473 -8.59 18.92 6.11
CA GLU A 473 -9.72 19.22 7.01
C GLU A 473 -9.28 20.00 8.26
N ILE A 474 -8.00 20.00 8.60
CA ILE A 474 -7.44 20.73 9.72
C ILE A 474 -7.40 22.22 9.39
N ILE A 475 -7.96 23.03 10.30
CA ILE A 475 -7.83 24.48 10.26
C ILE A 475 -6.76 24.86 11.28
N MET A 476 -5.58 25.23 10.79
CA MET A 476 -4.39 25.46 11.61
C MET A 476 -4.25 26.93 12.06
N ASP A 477 -3.91 27.12 13.32
CA ASP A 477 -3.48 28.38 13.89
C ASP A 477 -2.16 28.14 14.67
N GLU A 478 -1.05 28.18 13.96
CA GLU A 478 0.27 27.89 14.52
C GLU A 478 0.70 28.93 15.57
N GLU A 479 0.35 30.20 15.37
CA GLU A 479 0.72 31.28 16.28
C GLU A 479 0.12 31.07 17.67
N ASN A 480 -1.14 30.67 17.76
CA ASN A 480 -1.83 30.40 19.02
C ASN A 480 -1.75 28.94 19.47
N LYS A 481 -0.94 28.12 18.79
CA LYS A 481 -0.70 26.72 19.10
C LYS A 481 -1.99 25.93 19.29
N LYS A 482 -2.86 26.00 18.28
CA LYS A 482 -4.15 25.28 18.22
C LYS A 482 -4.56 24.96 16.79
N PHE A 483 -5.41 23.97 16.64
CA PHE A 483 -6.09 23.69 15.39
C PHE A 483 -7.50 23.14 15.65
N THR A 484 -8.35 23.24 14.63
CA THR A 484 -9.70 22.69 14.65
C THR A 484 -9.81 21.54 13.67
N LEU A 485 -10.37 20.43 14.13
CA LEU A 485 -10.65 19.25 13.31
C LEU A 485 -11.95 18.62 13.77
N SER A 486 -12.84 18.34 12.83
CA SER A 486 -14.16 17.73 13.10
C SER A 486 -14.97 18.47 14.18
N GLY A 487 -14.92 19.81 14.16
CA GLY A 487 -15.63 20.67 15.09
C GLY A 487 -15.04 20.79 16.50
N LYS A 488 -13.93 20.11 16.79
CA LYS A 488 -13.21 20.20 18.05
C LYS A 488 -11.92 21.01 17.89
N THR A 489 -11.63 21.86 18.87
CA THR A 489 -10.38 22.60 18.95
C THR A 489 -9.36 21.84 19.82
N PHE A 490 -8.19 21.60 19.24
CA PHE A 490 -7.04 20.96 19.89
C PHE A 490 -5.99 21.99 20.25
N HIS A 491 -5.48 21.92 21.45
CA HIS A 491 -4.45 22.81 21.99
C HIS A 491 -3.16 22.05 22.24
N GLU A 492 -2.05 22.76 22.38
CA GLU A 492 -0.78 22.19 22.81
C GLU A 492 -0.98 21.39 24.11
N GLY A 493 -0.47 20.16 24.12
CA GLY A 493 -0.59 19.26 25.25
C GLY A 493 -1.79 18.34 25.23
N ASP A 494 -2.78 18.57 24.38
CA ASP A 494 -3.89 17.61 24.18
C ASP A 494 -3.36 16.33 23.53
N PHE A 495 -3.97 15.20 23.86
CA PHE A 495 -3.60 13.92 23.27
C PHE A 495 -4.24 13.71 21.90
N ILE A 496 -3.45 13.19 20.96
CA ILE A 496 -3.90 12.78 19.64
C ILE A 496 -3.23 11.46 19.26
N SER A 497 -3.94 10.65 18.50
CA SER A 497 -3.42 9.40 17.93
C SER A 497 -3.53 9.43 16.42
N ILE A 498 -2.49 9.03 15.72
CA ILE A 498 -2.43 9.01 14.26
C ILE A 498 -1.96 7.64 13.76
N ASP A 499 -2.54 7.21 12.65
CA ASP A 499 -2.20 5.97 11.96
C ASP A 499 -1.53 6.29 10.63
N GLY A 500 -0.22 6.13 10.56
CA GLY A 500 0.57 6.40 9.37
C GLY A 500 0.38 5.38 8.24
N SER A 501 -0.26 4.25 8.52
CA SER A 501 -0.56 3.23 7.51
C SER A 501 -1.88 3.53 6.78
N THR A 502 -2.89 4.01 7.50
CA THR A 502 -4.22 4.32 6.95
C THR A 502 -4.46 5.80 6.67
N GLY A 503 -3.71 6.68 7.34
CA GLY A 503 -3.94 8.13 7.33
C GLY A 503 -5.01 8.59 8.32
N ASN A 504 -5.57 7.72 9.13
CA ASN A 504 -6.61 8.05 10.09
C ASN A 504 -6.07 8.82 11.29
N ILE A 505 -6.87 9.75 11.79
CA ILE A 505 -6.59 10.57 12.97
C ILE A 505 -7.67 10.32 14.02
N TYR A 506 -7.26 10.15 15.27
CA TYR A 506 -8.15 9.83 16.38
C TYR A 506 -7.96 10.85 17.52
N ASP A 507 -9.06 11.20 18.19
CA ASP A 507 -9.05 12.03 19.38
C ASP A 507 -8.61 11.20 20.60
N GLY A 508 -7.67 11.72 21.38
CA GLY A 508 -7.24 11.11 22.63
C GLY A 508 -6.21 10.02 22.48
N ILE A 509 -6.15 9.13 23.47
CA ILE A 509 -5.12 8.09 23.61
C ILE A 509 -5.62 6.76 23.07
N ILE A 510 -4.90 6.21 22.08
CA ILE A 510 -5.01 4.81 21.70
C ILE A 510 -3.66 4.18 22.02
N PRO A 511 -3.59 3.15 22.88
CA PRO A 511 -2.32 2.50 23.21
C PRO A 511 -1.64 1.91 22.00
N THR A 512 -0.32 1.97 21.96
CA THR A 512 0.52 1.38 20.91
C THR A 512 1.28 0.17 21.43
N VAL A 513 1.55 -0.78 20.51
CA VAL A 513 2.37 -1.97 20.74
C VAL A 513 3.62 -1.86 19.88
N ASP A 514 4.78 -2.08 20.47
CA ASP A 514 6.05 -2.01 19.73
C ASP A 514 6.13 -3.11 18.67
N ALA A 515 6.92 -2.83 17.61
CA ALA A 515 7.19 -3.77 16.54
C ALA A 515 7.87 -5.03 17.10
N SER A 516 7.36 -6.19 16.71
CA SER A 516 7.91 -7.50 17.08
C SER A 516 8.33 -8.24 15.81
N ILE A 517 9.63 -8.49 15.67
CA ILE A 517 10.19 -9.27 14.56
C ILE A 517 10.44 -10.69 15.08
N ALA A 518 9.69 -11.65 14.56
CA ALA A 518 9.85 -13.07 14.90
C ALA A 518 11.05 -13.69 14.16
N GLY A 519 11.50 -14.86 14.63
CA GLY A 519 12.59 -15.61 13.99
C GLY A 519 12.33 -15.99 12.53
N GLU A 520 11.07 -16.14 12.17
CA GLU A 520 10.62 -16.41 10.80
C GLU A 520 10.97 -15.27 9.82
N PHE A 521 11.01 -14.03 10.30
CA PHE A 521 11.45 -12.90 9.50
C PHE A 521 12.88 -13.12 8.98
N GLY A 522 13.79 -13.53 9.85
CA GLY A 522 15.19 -13.84 9.50
C GLY A 522 15.30 -14.97 8.48
N ARG A 523 14.48 -16.02 8.62
CA ARG A 523 14.45 -17.14 7.67
C ARG A 523 13.98 -16.70 6.29
N ILE A 524 12.88 -15.97 6.20
CA ILE A 524 12.34 -15.46 4.93
C ILE A 524 13.35 -14.52 4.26
N MET A 525 13.94 -13.61 5.00
CA MET A 525 14.91 -12.68 4.45
C MET A 525 16.22 -13.37 4.02
N GLY A 526 16.63 -14.43 4.72
CA GLY A 526 17.74 -15.28 4.29
C GLY A 526 17.46 -15.99 2.96
N TRP A 527 16.25 -16.49 2.77
CA TRP A 527 15.84 -17.06 1.49
C TRP A 527 15.76 -15.98 0.39
N ALA A 528 15.23 -14.81 0.71
CA ALA A 528 15.21 -13.69 -0.25
C ALA A 528 16.62 -13.33 -0.73
N ASP A 529 17.58 -13.22 0.17
CA ASP A 529 18.97 -12.94 -0.19
C ASP A 529 19.62 -14.04 -1.03
N LYS A 530 19.23 -15.29 -0.82
CA LYS A 530 19.72 -16.44 -1.61
C LYS A 530 19.28 -16.37 -3.07
N TYR A 531 18.06 -15.90 -3.33
CA TYR A 531 17.45 -15.95 -4.67
C TYR A 531 17.49 -14.64 -5.46
N ARG A 532 17.64 -13.49 -4.79
CA ARG A 532 17.71 -12.20 -5.48
C ARG A 532 19.01 -12.03 -6.26
N THR A 533 18.91 -11.31 -7.37
CA THR A 533 20.07 -10.90 -8.18
C THR A 533 20.40 -9.43 -7.98
N LEU A 534 19.41 -8.57 -7.78
CA LEU A 534 19.62 -7.17 -7.46
C LEU A 534 20.30 -6.99 -6.10
N GLN A 535 21.31 -6.13 -6.06
CA GLN A 535 21.84 -5.60 -4.82
C GLN A 535 20.83 -4.59 -4.25
N VAL A 536 20.69 -4.55 -2.94
CA VAL A 536 19.79 -3.58 -2.27
C VAL A 536 20.65 -2.64 -1.44
N ARG A 537 20.62 -1.36 -1.82
CA ARG A 537 21.30 -0.26 -1.13
C ARG A 537 20.26 0.63 -0.44
N THR A 538 20.73 1.59 0.32
CA THR A 538 19.88 2.53 1.03
C THR A 538 20.18 3.99 0.66
N ASN A 539 19.17 4.85 0.79
CA ASN A 539 19.32 6.28 0.76
C ASN A 539 19.52 6.74 2.23
N ALA A 540 20.70 7.17 2.57
CA ALA A 540 21.03 7.57 3.95
C ALA A 540 22.08 8.68 3.97
N ASP A 541 21.84 9.66 4.80
CA ASP A 541 22.69 10.86 4.91
C ASP A 541 23.40 10.94 6.27
N THR A 542 22.99 10.12 7.23
CA THR A 542 23.51 10.10 8.60
C THR A 542 24.02 8.71 8.98
N PRO A 543 25.00 8.62 9.89
CA PRO A 543 25.48 7.33 10.42
C PRO A 543 24.36 6.50 11.07
N ARG A 544 23.44 7.17 11.75
CA ARG A 544 22.29 6.50 12.38
C ARG A 544 21.40 5.80 11.37
N ASP A 545 21.00 6.49 10.32
CA ASP A 545 20.14 5.93 9.26
C ASP A 545 20.87 4.83 8.49
N ALA A 546 22.16 5.05 8.20
CA ALA A 546 23.00 4.06 7.55
C ALA A 546 23.14 2.78 8.40
N ALA A 547 23.38 2.93 9.71
CA ALA A 547 23.46 1.78 10.63
C ALA A 547 22.15 0.99 10.69
N LYS A 548 21.02 1.69 10.76
CA LYS A 548 19.70 1.04 10.75
C LYS A 548 19.46 0.28 9.45
N ALA A 549 19.81 0.87 8.32
CA ALA A 549 19.68 0.23 7.02
C ALA A 549 20.56 -1.02 6.89
N VAL A 550 21.82 -0.96 7.37
CA VAL A 550 22.72 -2.11 7.37
C VAL A 550 22.17 -3.23 8.27
N GLU A 551 21.64 -2.87 9.44
CA GLU A 551 20.95 -3.83 10.33
C GLU A 551 19.79 -4.53 9.61
N LEU A 552 19.05 -3.81 8.77
CA LEU A 552 17.94 -4.34 7.97
C LEU A 552 18.41 -5.03 6.68
N GLY A 553 19.70 -5.09 6.43
CA GLY A 553 20.30 -5.86 5.33
C GLY A 553 20.73 -5.06 4.11
N ALA A 554 20.88 -3.74 4.21
CA ALA A 554 21.41 -2.92 3.14
C ALA A 554 22.88 -3.29 2.84
N GLU A 555 23.21 -3.35 1.55
CA GLU A 555 24.54 -3.73 1.07
C GLU A 555 25.43 -2.55 0.70
N GLY A 556 24.94 -1.34 0.90
CA GLY A 556 25.64 -0.10 0.63
C GLY A 556 24.72 1.10 0.73
N ILE A 557 25.27 2.28 0.50
CA ILE A 557 24.50 3.51 0.31
C ILE A 557 24.47 3.81 -1.19
N GLY A 558 23.24 3.84 -1.75
CA GLY A 558 23.02 4.19 -3.15
C GLY A 558 22.83 5.67 -3.38
N LEU A 559 22.49 6.41 -2.33
CA LEU A 559 22.36 7.87 -2.36
C LEU A 559 22.64 8.46 -0.99
N CYS A 560 23.69 9.27 -0.90
CA CYS A 560 23.95 10.19 0.19
C CYS A 560 23.77 11.61 -0.35
N ARG A 561 22.76 12.32 0.16
CA ARG A 561 22.45 13.71 -0.21
C ARG A 561 23.29 14.64 0.68
N THR A 562 24.30 15.26 0.10
CA THR A 562 25.21 16.11 0.86
C THR A 562 24.57 17.39 1.40
N GLU A 563 23.54 17.90 0.76
CA GLU A 563 22.78 19.07 1.21
C GLU A 563 22.17 18.89 2.60
N HIS A 564 21.75 17.70 2.97
CA HIS A 564 21.16 17.44 4.29
C HIS A 564 22.15 17.57 5.44
N MET A 565 23.43 17.59 5.15
CA MET A 565 24.50 17.77 6.15
C MET A 565 24.70 19.22 6.57
N PHE A 566 24.07 20.17 5.88
CA PHE A 566 24.30 21.61 6.10
C PHE A 566 23.28 22.31 7.00
N PHE A 567 22.18 21.68 7.31
CA PHE A 567 21.09 22.33 8.04
C PHE A 567 21.28 22.42 9.56
N GLU A 568 22.28 21.76 10.13
CA GLU A 568 22.57 21.89 11.56
C GLU A 568 23.10 23.28 11.88
N ALA A 569 22.77 23.82 13.05
CA ALA A 569 23.00 25.20 13.42
C ALA A 569 24.49 25.63 13.35
N ASP A 570 25.41 24.73 13.69
CA ASP A 570 26.85 24.94 13.65
C ASP A 570 27.45 24.98 12.23
N ARG A 571 26.70 24.49 11.23
CA ARG A 571 27.15 24.35 9.86
C ARG A 571 26.49 25.32 8.90
N ILE A 572 25.20 25.58 9.12
CA ILE A 572 24.39 26.40 8.21
C ILE A 572 24.94 27.82 8.07
N ALA A 573 25.50 28.37 9.17
CA ALA A 573 26.09 29.70 9.16
C ALA A 573 27.24 29.81 8.15
N ALA A 574 28.16 28.83 8.13
CA ALA A 574 29.30 28.82 7.21
C ALA A 574 28.82 28.61 5.76
N PHE A 575 27.80 27.79 5.55
CA PHE A 575 27.21 27.56 4.23
C PHE A 575 26.55 28.84 3.67
N ARG A 576 25.83 29.58 4.51
CA ARG A 576 25.26 30.87 4.18
C ARG A 576 26.33 31.93 3.86
N GLU A 577 27.45 31.89 4.56
CA GLU A 577 28.60 32.76 4.21
C GLU A 577 29.13 32.44 2.79
N MET A 578 29.21 31.17 2.44
CA MET A 578 29.62 30.74 1.09
C MET A 578 28.67 31.27 0.01
N ILE A 579 27.36 31.12 0.24
CA ILE A 579 26.32 31.58 -0.70
C ILE A 579 26.42 33.10 -0.92
N CYS A 580 26.67 33.86 0.09
CA CYS A 580 26.75 35.34 0.06
C CYS A 580 28.13 35.89 -0.29
N SER A 581 29.03 35.04 -0.77
CA SER A 581 30.39 35.49 -1.21
C SER A 581 30.35 36.12 -2.60
N ASP A 582 31.07 37.21 -2.78
CA ASP A 582 31.17 37.94 -4.06
C ASP A 582 32.38 37.50 -4.87
N THR A 583 33.42 37.01 -4.23
CA THR A 583 34.66 36.59 -4.90
C THR A 583 34.95 35.11 -4.67
N VAL A 584 35.84 34.57 -5.53
CA VAL A 584 36.32 33.18 -5.40
C VAL A 584 37.02 32.98 -4.07
N GLU A 585 37.85 33.95 -3.66
CA GLU A 585 38.62 33.89 -2.42
C GLU A 585 37.69 33.85 -1.20
N GLU A 586 36.67 34.72 -1.14
CA GLU A 586 35.68 34.70 -0.06
C GLU A 586 34.91 33.36 -0.03
N ARG A 587 34.61 32.82 -1.18
CA ARG A 587 33.91 31.54 -1.26
C ARG A 587 34.79 30.40 -0.78
N GLU A 588 36.04 30.38 -1.17
CA GLU A 588 37.00 29.38 -0.70
C GLU A 588 37.19 29.44 0.82
N GLU A 589 37.25 30.64 1.41
CA GLU A 589 37.34 30.81 2.88
C GLU A 589 36.14 30.19 3.59
N ALA A 590 34.93 30.42 3.09
CA ALA A 590 33.72 29.82 3.66
C ALA A 590 33.72 28.31 3.49
N LEU A 591 34.13 27.79 2.32
CA LEU A 591 34.20 26.37 2.03
C LEU A 591 35.25 25.66 2.90
N GLU A 592 36.35 26.30 3.25
CA GLU A 592 37.35 25.78 4.22
C GLU A 592 36.77 25.57 5.62
N LYS A 593 35.79 26.35 6.01
CA LYS A 593 35.05 26.16 7.28
C LYS A 593 34.09 24.95 7.20
N ILE A 594 33.55 24.66 6.03
CA ILE A 594 32.58 23.59 5.80
C ILE A 594 33.30 22.25 5.66
N LEU A 595 34.46 22.21 5.03
CA LEU A 595 35.17 20.98 4.66
C LEU A 595 35.36 20.01 5.85
N PRO A 596 35.81 20.44 7.03
CA PRO A 596 35.99 19.54 8.18
C PRO A 596 34.69 18.86 8.61
N TYR A 597 33.58 19.57 8.54
CA TYR A 597 32.26 18.98 8.87
C TYR A 597 31.86 17.89 7.87
N GLN A 598 31.95 18.14 6.59
CA GLN A 598 31.67 17.18 5.55
C GLN A 598 32.61 15.97 5.60
N GLN A 599 33.92 16.22 5.77
CA GLN A 599 34.90 15.16 5.92
C GLN A 599 34.57 14.25 7.11
N GLY A 600 34.28 14.85 8.25
CA GLY A 600 33.88 14.09 9.45
C GLY A 600 32.62 13.26 9.26
N ASP A 601 31.61 13.80 8.58
CA ASP A 601 30.40 13.09 8.28
C ASP A 601 30.66 11.88 7.36
N PHE A 602 31.46 12.06 6.32
CA PHE A 602 31.82 10.98 5.41
C PHE A 602 32.69 9.90 6.09
N GLU A 603 33.60 10.29 6.99
CA GLU A 603 34.36 9.33 7.79
C GLU A 603 33.45 8.42 8.60
N LYS A 604 32.44 8.99 9.27
CA LYS A 604 31.45 8.24 10.06
C LYS A 604 30.64 7.30 9.18
N LEU A 605 30.24 7.73 7.99
CA LEU A 605 29.50 6.90 7.04
C LEU A 605 30.36 5.73 6.56
N TYR A 606 31.61 5.97 6.18
CA TYR A 606 32.53 4.90 5.74
C TYR A 606 32.79 3.89 6.87
N GLU A 607 32.94 4.36 8.10
CA GLU A 607 33.11 3.45 9.25
C GLU A 607 31.85 2.61 9.49
N THR A 608 30.67 3.21 9.36
CA THR A 608 29.39 2.50 9.52
C THR A 608 29.17 1.44 8.46
N LEU A 609 29.59 1.70 7.23
CA LEU A 609 29.42 0.78 6.09
C LEU A 609 30.50 -0.31 5.99
N GLU A 610 31.58 -0.21 6.74
CA GLU A 610 32.63 -1.24 6.85
C GLU A 610 33.17 -1.73 5.50
N GLY A 611 33.40 -0.84 4.57
CA GLY A 611 33.88 -1.16 3.22
C GLY A 611 32.80 -1.41 2.18
N LYS A 612 31.54 -1.41 2.55
CA LYS A 612 30.44 -1.48 1.58
C LYS A 612 30.39 -0.20 0.74
N PRO A 613 29.86 -0.27 -0.50
CA PRO A 613 29.79 0.91 -1.37
C PRO A 613 29.01 2.08 -0.76
N VAL A 614 29.51 3.28 -0.98
CA VAL A 614 28.84 4.55 -0.60
C VAL A 614 28.85 5.48 -1.80
N THR A 615 27.68 5.76 -2.35
CA THR A 615 27.50 6.73 -3.43
C THR A 615 27.16 8.09 -2.84
N ILE A 616 28.04 9.06 -3.06
CA ILE A 616 27.91 10.43 -2.54
C ILE A 616 27.55 11.36 -3.68
N ARG A 617 26.36 11.96 -3.60
CA ARG A 617 25.92 12.94 -4.57
C ARG A 617 26.37 14.34 -4.16
N PHE A 618 26.96 15.05 -5.10
CA PHE A 618 27.33 16.45 -4.89
C PHE A 618 26.09 17.32 -4.71
N LEU A 619 26.28 18.53 -4.15
CA LEU A 619 25.26 19.48 -3.85
C LEU A 619 24.27 19.64 -5.02
N ASP A 620 22.97 19.42 -4.76
CA ASP A 620 21.92 19.40 -5.79
C ASP A 620 20.95 20.59 -5.71
N PRO A 621 20.38 20.98 -4.55
CA PRO A 621 19.37 22.01 -4.50
C PRO A 621 19.88 23.40 -4.85
N PRO A 622 18.98 24.30 -5.32
CA PRO A 622 19.33 25.70 -5.51
C PRO A 622 19.76 26.36 -4.21
N LEU A 623 20.67 27.33 -4.31
CA LEU A 623 21.24 28.00 -3.13
C LEU A 623 20.20 28.76 -2.30
N HIS A 624 19.10 29.22 -2.90
CA HIS A 624 18.06 29.95 -2.16
C HIS A 624 17.37 29.10 -1.07
N GLU A 625 17.44 27.78 -1.14
CA GLU A 625 16.88 26.89 -0.08
C GLU A 625 17.62 27.00 1.25
N PHE A 626 18.85 27.48 1.24
CA PHE A 626 19.71 27.59 2.42
C PHE A 626 19.75 28.98 3.04
N VAL A 627 19.21 30.00 2.36
CA VAL A 627 19.28 31.37 2.83
C VAL A 627 18.40 31.60 4.06
N PRO A 628 18.83 32.53 4.97
CA PRO A 628 18.05 32.78 6.17
C PRO A 628 16.76 33.55 5.87
N THR A 629 15.71 33.24 6.60
CA THR A 629 14.42 33.94 6.56
C THR A 629 14.20 34.83 7.77
N GLU A 630 14.82 34.50 8.89
CA GLU A 630 14.70 35.23 10.15
C GLU A 630 15.62 36.45 10.17
N GLU A 631 15.12 37.59 10.64
CA GLU A 631 15.87 38.85 10.69
C GLU A 631 17.17 38.73 11.48
N ALA A 632 17.14 38.06 12.64
CA ALA A 632 18.32 37.83 13.49
C ALA A 632 19.43 37.06 12.75
N ASP A 633 19.07 36.06 11.94
CA ASP A 633 20.03 35.26 11.16
C ASP A 633 20.62 36.10 10.01
N ILE A 634 19.78 36.95 9.38
CA ILE A 634 20.23 37.89 8.34
C ILE A 634 21.22 38.90 8.92
N GLU A 635 20.96 39.43 10.09
CA GLU A 635 21.88 40.37 10.81
C GLU A 635 23.19 39.70 11.15
N ALA A 636 23.17 38.48 11.68
CA ALA A 636 24.36 37.69 12.00
C ALA A 636 25.21 37.43 10.74
N LEU A 637 24.56 37.08 9.63
CA LEU A 637 25.22 36.83 8.34
C LEU A 637 25.86 38.13 7.80
N ALA A 638 25.15 39.25 7.88
CA ALA A 638 25.64 40.56 7.48
C ALA A 638 26.92 40.92 8.25
N ALA A 639 26.92 40.72 9.57
CA ALA A 639 28.10 40.96 10.42
C ALA A 639 29.27 40.05 10.04
N ALA A 640 29.03 38.77 9.83
CA ALA A 640 30.05 37.78 9.44
C ALA A 640 30.68 38.09 8.08
N LYS A 641 29.91 38.61 7.15
CA LYS A 641 30.37 38.94 5.77
C LYS A 641 30.85 40.38 5.64
N HIS A 642 30.79 41.17 6.69
CA HIS A 642 31.13 42.64 6.68
C HIS A 642 30.30 43.38 5.61
N LYS A 643 29.03 43.04 5.49
CA LYS A 643 28.05 43.65 4.58
C LYS A 643 26.89 44.23 5.36
N SER A 644 26.12 45.13 4.74
CA SER A 644 24.90 45.63 5.35
C SER A 644 23.77 44.58 5.26
N VAL A 645 22.78 44.72 6.14
CA VAL A 645 21.56 43.89 6.11
C VAL A 645 20.86 44.03 4.76
N ASP A 646 20.82 45.24 4.20
CA ASP A 646 20.19 45.46 2.89
C ASP A 646 20.95 44.79 1.75
N GLU A 647 22.30 44.75 1.82
CA GLU A 647 23.11 44.01 0.84
C GLU A 647 22.81 42.49 0.90
N ILE A 648 22.71 41.93 2.11
CA ILE A 648 22.36 40.51 2.29
C ILE A 648 20.97 40.23 1.77
N LYS A 649 19.97 41.06 2.10
CA LYS A 649 18.58 40.92 1.56
C LYS A 649 18.53 41.01 0.04
N ALA A 650 19.34 41.86 -0.56
CA ALA A 650 19.47 41.97 -2.02
C ALA A 650 20.04 40.68 -2.64
N ILE A 651 21.04 40.06 -2.03
CA ILE A 651 21.62 38.78 -2.47
C ILE A 651 20.58 37.69 -2.38
N ILE A 652 19.86 37.60 -1.26
CA ILE A 652 18.80 36.62 -1.05
C ILE A 652 17.72 36.77 -2.13
N ALA A 653 17.26 37.98 -2.40
CA ALA A 653 16.27 38.26 -3.43
C ALA A 653 16.78 37.88 -4.83
N SER A 654 18.04 38.08 -5.13
CA SER A 654 18.65 37.73 -6.41
C SER A 654 18.72 36.22 -6.66
N LEU A 655 18.71 35.41 -5.60
CA LEU A 655 18.76 33.95 -5.67
C LEU A 655 17.38 33.32 -5.89
N HIS A 656 16.32 34.10 -5.71
CA HIS A 656 14.96 33.60 -5.92
C HIS A 656 14.73 33.25 -7.38
N GLU A 657 14.22 32.03 -7.63
CA GLU A 657 13.92 31.55 -8.97
C GLU A 657 12.43 31.27 -9.13
N PHE A 658 11.86 31.58 -10.30
CA PHE A 658 10.46 31.30 -10.61
C PHE A 658 10.19 29.80 -10.72
N ASN A 659 11.17 29.03 -11.20
CA ASN A 659 11.07 27.60 -11.34
C ASN A 659 12.36 26.93 -10.84
N PRO A 660 12.51 26.76 -9.51
CA PRO A 660 13.73 26.21 -8.92
C PRO A 660 14.12 24.83 -9.42
N MET A 661 13.13 24.02 -9.79
CA MET A 661 13.39 22.64 -10.27
C MET A 661 14.16 22.64 -11.60
N MET A 662 14.00 23.66 -12.42
CA MET A 662 14.67 23.80 -13.70
C MET A 662 15.73 24.90 -13.70
N GLY A 663 16.11 25.38 -12.53
CA GLY A 663 16.97 26.53 -12.38
C GLY A 663 18.45 26.21 -12.12
N HIS A 664 19.07 27.09 -11.34
CA HIS A 664 20.47 27.03 -10.99
C HIS A 664 20.72 26.08 -9.83
N ARG A 665 20.85 24.80 -10.16
CA ARG A 665 21.08 23.72 -9.20
C ARG A 665 21.90 22.59 -9.82
N GLY A 666 22.26 21.59 -8.99
CA GLY A 666 22.98 20.41 -9.44
C GLY A 666 24.35 20.76 -10.01
N CYS A 667 24.74 20.11 -11.10
CA CYS A 667 26.01 20.35 -11.77
C CYS A 667 26.16 21.79 -12.29
N ARG A 668 25.06 22.49 -12.49
CA ARG A 668 25.06 23.90 -12.92
C ARG A 668 25.70 24.80 -11.86
N LEU A 669 25.50 24.50 -10.58
CA LEU A 669 26.18 25.17 -9.47
C LEU A 669 27.68 24.93 -9.52
N THR A 670 28.09 23.72 -9.84
CA THR A 670 29.50 23.34 -9.92
C THR A 670 30.20 24.00 -11.13
N VAL A 671 29.48 24.15 -12.23
CA VAL A 671 30.01 24.87 -13.41
C VAL A 671 30.20 26.36 -13.09
N THR A 672 29.24 26.97 -12.39
CA THR A 672 29.31 28.37 -11.99
C THR A 672 30.32 28.60 -10.86
N TYR A 673 30.35 27.69 -9.89
CA TYR A 673 31.23 27.76 -8.70
C TYR A 673 32.06 26.49 -8.52
N PRO A 674 33.11 26.32 -9.33
CA PRO A 674 33.94 25.08 -9.31
C PRO A 674 34.54 24.74 -7.93
N GLU A 675 34.70 25.77 -7.09
CA GLU A 675 35.25 25.63 -5.72
C GLU A 675 34.43 24.67 -4.87
N ILE A 676 33.12 24.60 -5.10
CA ILE A 676 32.22 23.67 -4.37
C ILE A 676 32.62 22.23 -4.66
N ALA A 677 32.83 21.88 -5.93
CA ALA A 677 33.28 20.55 -6.32
C ALA A 677 34.66 20.21 -5.77
N LYS A 678 35.54 21.17 -5.74
CA LYS A 678 36.89 20.97 -5.17
C LYS A 678 36.79 20.63 -3.68
N MET A 679 36.00 21.38 -2.94
CA MET A 679 35.77 21.13 -1.50
C MET A 679 35.15 19.77 -1.25
N GLN A 680 34.05 19.46 -1.94
CA GLN A 680 33.34 18.20 -1.75
C GLN A 680 34.21 17.00 -2.12
N THR A 681 34.98 17.08 -3.20
CA THR A 681 35.92 16.01 -3.60
C THR A 681 36.99 15.81 -2.52
N ALA A 682 37.60 16.90 -2.04
CA ALA A 682 38.59 16.83 -0.98
C ALA A 682 38.02 16.18 0.28
N ALA A 683 36.83 16.56 0.69
CA ALA A 683 36.17 16.00 1.86
C ALA A 683 35.90 14.48 1.71
N VAL A 684 35.40 14.03 0.57
CA VAL A 684 35.12 12.61 0.30
C VAL A 684 36.43 11.80 0.30
N ILE A 685 37.42 12.25 -0.42
CA ILE A 685 38.69 11.49 -0.61
C ILE A 685 39.51 11.46 0.68
N ARG A 686 39.58 12.58 1.39
CA ARG A 686 40.30 12.62 2.69
C ARG A 686 39.63 11.71 3.71
N ALA A 687 38.30 11.70 3.75
CA ALA A 687 37.52 10.81 4.60
C ALA A 687 37.80 9.35 4.29
N ALA A 688 37.76 8.99 3.01
CA ALA A 688 38.04 7.62 2.55
C ALA A 688 39.47 7.21 2.89
N ILE A 689 40.46 8.08 2.68
CA ILE A 689 41.86 7.84 3.02
C ILE A 689 42.04 7.56 4.53
N ASN A 690 41.44 8.41 5.36
CA ASN A 690 41.55 8.28 6.80
C ASN A 690 40.97 6.99 7.33
N VAL A 691 39.79 6.60 6.83
CA VAL A 691 39.12 5.36 7.23
C VAL A 691 39.85 4.14 6.68
N GLN A 692 40.35 4.20 5.43
CA GLN A 692 41.15 3.12 4.84
C GLN A 692 42.44 2.86 5.62
N LYS A 693 43.11 3.91 6.11
CA LYS A 693 44.31 3.80 6.96
C LYS A 693 44.02 3.15 8.30
N LYS A 694 42.84 3.45 8.89
CA LYS A 694 42.42 2.83 10.15
C LYS A 694 42.01 1.36 9.96
N HIS A 695 41.47 1.01 8.82
CA HIS A 695 40.95 -0.33 8.52
C HIS A 695 41.56 -0.85 7.22
N PRO A 696 42.83 -1.32 7.24
CA PRO A 696 43.53 -1.78 6.03
C PRO A 696 42.92 -3.00 5.38
N ASP A 697 42.11 -3.77 6.12
CA ASP A 697 41.39 -4.97 5.67
C ASP A 697 40.12 -4.64 4.88
N TRP A 698 39.60 -3.42 4.97
CA TRP A 698 38.48 -2.96 4.17
C TRP A 698 38.95 -2.46 2.82
N LYS A 699 38.10 -2.59 1.81
CA LYS A 699 38.35 -1.98 0.50
C LYS A 699 37.33 -0.84 0.31
N ILE A 700 37.76 0.40 0.53
CA ILE A 700 36.91 1.57 0.34
C ILE A 700 37.14 2.12 -1.06
N VAL A 701 36.06 2.18 -1.85
CA VAL A 701 36.04 2.77 -3.19
C VAL A 701 34.98 3.87 -3.19
N PRO A 702 35.37 5.13 -3.03
CA PRO A 702 34.41 6.24 -3.11
C PRO A 702 33.70 6.27 -4.45
N GLU A 703 32.38 6.41 -4.41
CA GLU A 703 31.56 6.62 -5.60
C GLU A 703 30.99 8.04 -5.56
N ILE A 704 31.49 8.89 -6.44
CA ILE A 704 31.12 10.30 -6.52
C ILE A 704 30.10 10.47 -7.65
N MET A 705 28.92 10.98 -7.33
CA MET A 705 27.82 11.13 -8.25
C MET A 705 27.53 12.61 -8.54
N ILE A 706 27.57 12.97 -9.82
CA ILE A 706 27.31 14.32 -10.30
C ILE A 706 25.84 14.43 -10.68
N PRO A 707 25.06 15.32 -10.03
CA PRO A 707 23.63 15.43 -10.29
C PRO A 707 23.31 16.30 -11.51
N LEU A 708 22.13 16.10 -12.09
CA LEU A 708 21.48 16.98 -13.06
C LEU A 708 22.24 17.17 -14.38
N VAL A 709 23.03 16.21 -14.78
CA VAL A 709 23.77 16.26 -16.05
C VAL A 709 22.79 16.09 -17.22
N GLY A 710 22.83 17.00 -18.17
CA GLY A 710 22.07 16.93 -19.42
C GLY A 710 22.96 16.83 -20.66
N ASP A 711 24.21 17.22 -20.58
CA ASP A 711 25.19 17.20 -21.67
C ASP A 711 26.51 16.59 -21.17
N VAL A 712 27.13 15.78 -22.01
CA VAL A 712 28.40 15.14 -21.65
C VAL A 712 29.50 16.13 -21.30
N LYS A 713 29.43 17.34 -21.84
CA LYS A 713 30.43 18.41 -21.56
C LYS A 713 30.30 18.94 -20.14
N GLU A 714 29.07 18.97 -19.59
CA GLU A 714 28.86 19.29 -18.18
C GLU A 714 29.57 18.24 -17.30
N PHE A 715 29.33 16.98 -17.62
CA PHE A 715 29.96 15.87 -16.89
C PHE A 715 31.49 15.91 -16.97
N LYS A 716 32.05 16.12 -18.16
CA LYS A 716 33.50 16.22 -18.38
C LYS A 716 34.11 17.39 -17.58
N PHE A 717 33.43 18.53 -17.56
CA PHE A 717 33.90 19.70 -16.80
C PHE A 717 34.03 19.40 -15.32
N VAL A 718 32.98 18.84 -14.71
CA VAL A 718 32.97 18.51 -13.27
C VAL A 718 33.91 17.34 -12.98
N LYS A 719 33.91 16.30 -13.78
CA LYS A 719 34.80 15.14 -13.64
C LYS A 719 36.28 15.56 -13.63
N LYS A 720 36.67 16.50 -14.48
CA LYS A 720 38.06 16.99 -14.54
C LYS A 720 38.47 17.57 -13.18
N ILE A 721 37.60 18.38 -12.55
CA ILE A 721 37.84 18.95 -11.24
C ILE A 721 37.98 17.85 -10.20
N VAL A 722 37.07 16.88 -10.20
CA VAL A 722 37.06 15.75 -9.26
C VAL A 722 38.33 14.93 -9.36
N VAL A 723 38.73 14.57 -10.58
CA VAL A 723 39.92 13.76 -10.82
C VAL A 723 41.21 14.49 -10.40
N GLU A 724 41.35 15.76 -10.75
CA GLU A 724 42.52 16.57 -10.34
C GLU A 724 42.66 16.61 -8.82
N VAL A 725 41.59 16.88 -8.10
CA VAL A 725 41.59 16.97 -6.62
C VAL A 725 41.80 15.59 -5.99
N ALA A 726 41.08 14.59 -6.46
CA ALA A 726 41.18 13.23 -5.92
C ALA A 726 42.61 12.65 -6.12
N ASP A 727 43.17 12.76 -7.29
CA ASP A 727 44.49 12.23 -7.60
C ASP A 727 45.58 12.95 -6.78
N ALA A 728 45.47 14.26 -6.60
CA ALA A 728 46.36 15.05 -5.75
C ALA A 728 46.33 14.62 -4.28
N GLU A 729 45.14 14.43 -3.74
CA GLU A 729 44.94 13.99 -2.35
C GLU A 729 45.46 12.56 -2.10
N ILE A 730 45.19 11.66 -3.02
CA ILE A 730 45.65 10.26 -2.95
C ILE A 730 47.18 10.21 -3.01
N LYS A 731 47.79 10.93 -3.93
CA LYS A 731 49.24 11.04 -4.04
C LYS A 731 49.85 11.60 -2.76
N ALA A 732 49.32 12.67 -2.24
CA ALA A 732 49.80 13.31 -0.99
C ALA A 732 49.70 12.36 0.21
N ALA A 733 48.72 11.51 0.27
CA ALA A 733 48.56 10.53 1.34
C ALA A 733 49.49 9.31 1.23
N GLY A 734 50.06 9.06 0.07
CA GLY A 734 50.97 7.93 -0.17
C GLY A 734 50.31 6.54 -0.10
N ILE A 735 49.04 6.45 -0.33
CA ILE A 735 48.30 5.18 -0.38
C ILE A 735 47.70 4.94 -1.76
N ASP A 736 47.33 3.72 -2.01
CA ASP A 736 46.58 3.34 -3.21
C ASP A 736 45.09 3.32 -2.88
N LEU A 737 44.30 4.18 -3.53
CA LEU A 737 42.87 4.27 -3.36
C LEU A 737 42.18 4.40 -4.72
N GLU A 738 41.28 3.47 -5.01
CA GLU A 738 40.43 3.53 -6.17
C GLU A 738 39.21 4.38 -5.88
N TYR A 739 38.68 5.09 -6.87
CA TYR A 739 37.43 5.84 -6.74
C TYR A 739 36.71 5.82 -8.09
N GLU A 740 35.41 6.06 -8.07
CA GLU A 740 34.56 6.11 -9.24
C GLU A 740 33.85 7.46 -9.35
N VAL A 741 33.69 7.93 -10.58
CA VAL A 741 32.90 9.15 -10.87
C VAL A 741 31.79 8.78 -11.84
N GLY A 742 30.57 8.95 -11.40
CA GLY A 742 29.37 8.67 -12.17
C GLY A 742 28.37 9.81 -12.13
N THR A 743 27.24 9.58 -12.72
CA THR A 743 26.19 10.60 -12.78
C THR A 743 24.81 10.04 -12.47
N MET A 744 23.94 10.91 -12.01
CA MET A 744 22.52 10.64 -11.89
C MET A 744 21.87 10.89 -13.25
N ILE A 745 21.17 9.89 -13.79
CA ILE A 745 20.36 10.04 -14.99
C ILE A 745 18.97 10.46 -14.53
N GLU A 746 18.68 11.73 -14.65
CA GLU A 746 17.44 12.32 -14.16
C GLU A 746 16.85 13.35 -15.14
N ILE A 747 17.58 13.68 -16.21
CA ILE A 747 17.12 14.54 -17.28
C ILE A 747 16.87 13.69 -18.52
N PRO A 748 15.69 13.81 -19.18
CA PRO A 748 15.38 13.01 -20.37
C PRO A 748 16.46 13.10 -21.47
N ARG A 749 17.07 14.26 -21.67
CA ARG A 749 18.15 14.41 -22.62
C ARG A 749 19.37 13.55 -22.29
N ALA A 750 19.69 13.40 -21.02
CA ALA A 750 20.79 12.52 -20.58
C ALA A 750 20.49 11.05 -20.94
N ALA A 751 19.25 10.60 -20.77
CA ALA A 751 18.82 9.28 -21.18
C ALA A 751 18.96 9.06 -22.69
N LEU A 752 18.59 10.04 -23.48
CA LEU A 752 18.67 10.02 -24.95
C LEU A 752 20.11 10.07 -25.49
N THR A 753 21.04 10.64 -24.74
CA THR A 753 22.45 10.77 -25.09
C THR A 753 23.37 9.96 -24.17
N ALA A 754 22.85 8.91 -23.60
CA ALA A 754 23.52 8.11 -22.58
C ALA A 754 24.80 7.42 -23.09
N ASP A 755 24.90 7.10 -24.37
CA ASP A 755 26.10 6.57 -25.01
C ASP A 755 27.30 7.54 -24.89
N GLU A 756 27.07 8.83 -25.08
CA GLU A 756 28.10 9.86 -24.91
C GLU A 756 28.58 9.95 -23.48
N ILE A 757 27.64 9.97 -22.53
CA ILE A 757 27.94 10.08 -21.10
C ILE A 757 28.60 8.81 -20.54
N ALA A 758 28.15 7.64 -21.00
CA ALA A 758 28.70 6.34 -20.60
C ALA A 758 30.19 6.17 -20.95
N ALA A 759 30.63 6.81 -22.02
CA ALA A 759 32.06 6.79 -22.41
C ALA A 759 32.96 7.44 -21.36
N GLU A 760 32.40 8.33 -20.53
CA GLU A 760 33.12 9.10 -19.52
C GLU A 760 32.80 8.70 -18.09
N ALA A 761 31.65 8.08 -17.83
CA ALA A 761 31.17 7.75 -16.50
C ALA A 761 31.50 6.32 -16.07
N ASP A 762 31.75 6.13 -14.79
CA ASP A 762 31.97 4.80 -14.21
C ASP A 762 30.68 4.10 -13.81
N PHE A 763 29.63 4.87 -13.51
CA PHE A 763 28.31 4.34 -13.15
C PHE A 763 27.19 5.33 -13.47
N PHE A 764 25.97 4.80 -13.56
CA PHE A 764 24.72 5.57 -13.64
C PHE A 764 23.81 5.22 -12.49
N CYS A 765 23.10 6.23 -11.98
CA CYS A 765 22.00 6.03 -11.05
C CYS A 765 20.79 6.82 -11.55
N PHE A 766 19.65 6.13 -11.74
CA PHE A 766 18.43 6.81 -12.16
C PHE A 766 17.81 7.58 -11.01
N GLY A 767 17.75 8.91 -11.15
CA GLY A 767 17.01 9.81 -10.25
C GLY A 767 15.57 9.92 -10.72
N THR A 768 14.75 8.93 -10.42
CA THR A 768 13.42 8.79 -11.02
C THR A 768 12.41 9.84 -10.55
N ASN A 769 12.66 10.52 -9.44
CA ASN A 769 11.81 11.64 -9.03
C ASN A 769 11.86 12.78 -10.07
N ASP A 770 13.07 13.26 -10.39
CA ASP A 770 13.27 14.30 -11.39
C ASP A 770 12.98 13.81 -12.80
N LEU A 771 13.37 12.59 -13.12
CA LEU A 771 13.10 12.02 -14.44
C LEU A 771 11.60 11.93 -14.72
N THR A 772 10.81 11.57 -13.72
CA THR A 772 9.34 11.54 -13.81
C THR A 772 8.78 12.94 -13.99
N GLN A 773 9.22 13.94 -13.20
CA GLN A 773 8.78 15.31 -13.34
C GLN A 773 9.00 15.86 -14.74
N MET A 774 10.18 15.65 -15.26
CA MET A 774 10.57 16.20 -16.59
C MET A 774 9.93 15.43 -17.74
N THR A 775 9.66 14.15 -17.57
CA THR A 775 9.01 13.34 -18.59
C THR A 775 7.52 13.64 -18.69
N PHE A 776 6.84 13.77 -17.54
CA PHE A 776 5.43 14.19 -17.53
C PHE A 776 5.24 15.70 -17.73
N GLY A 777 6.24 16.51 -17.43
CA GLY A 777 6.15 17.95 -17.57
C GLY A 777 5.35 18.65 -16.48
N PHE A 778 5.28 18.07 -15.27
CA PHE A 778 4.69 18.72 -14.10
C PHE A 778 5.54 18.53 -12.84
N SER A 779 5.43 19.48 -11.93
CA SER A 779 6.13 19.45 -10.66
C SER A 779 5.49 18.49 -9.68
N ARG A 780 6.32 17.71 -9.00
CA ARG A 780 5.91 16.84 -7.89
C ARG A 780 5.16 17.62 -6.80
N ASP A 781 5.64 18.81 -6.47
CA ASP A 781 5.07 19.65 -5.40
C ASP A 781 3.72 20.26 -5.79
N ASP A 782 3.48 20.48 -7.08
CA ASP A 782 2.22 21.05 -7.58
C ASP A 782 1.20 20.00 -8.02
N ALA A 783 1.61 18.77 -8.25
CA ALA A 783 0.76 17.72 -8.82
C ALA A 783 -0.48 17.42 -7.95
N GLY A 784 -0.38 17.59 -6.64
CA GLY A 784 -1.50 17.38 -5.72
C GLY A 784 -2.75 18.22 -6.05
N LYS A 785 -2.58 19.32 -6.78
CA LYS A 785 -3.70 20.19 -7.18
C LYS A 785 -4.63 19.54 -8.21
N PHE A 786 -4.14 18.58 -9.00
CA PHE A 786 -4.92 17.98 -10.08
C PHE A 786 -4.93 16.44 -10.08
N LEU A 787 -4.01 15.75 -9.40
CA LEU A 787 -3.91 14.30 -9.43
C LEU A 787 -5.17 13.58 -8.97
N ASN A 788 -5.88 14.11 -7.97
CA ASN A 788 -7.13 13.52 -7.50
C ASN A 788 -8.18 13.48 -8.61
N ALA A 789 -8.29 14.57 -9.40
CA ALA A 789 -9.19 14.60 -10.55
C ALA A 789 -8.77 13.57 -11.62
N TYR A 790 -7.48 13.36 -11.80
CA TYR A 790 -6.96 12.34 -12.73
C TYR A 790 -7.31 10.92 -12.29
N TYR A 791 -7.29 10.64 -10.99
CA TYR A 791 -7.74 9.35 -10.45
C TYR A 791 -9.25 9.18 -10.62
N ASP A 792 -10.03 10.19 -10.29
CA ASP A 792 -11.49 10.16 -10.38
C ASP A 792 -11.99 9.98 -11.82
N THR A 793 -11.31 10.58 -12.78
CA THR A 793 -11.59 10.45 -14.22
C THR A 793 -10.89 9.27 -14.90
N LYS A 794 -10.11 8.49 -14.13
CA LYS A 794 -9.38 7.30 -14.60
C LYS A 794 -8.32 7.58 -15.67
N ILE A 795 -7.77 8.78 -15.67
CA ILE A 795 -6.62 9.12 -16.50
C ILE A 795 -5.37 8.44 -15.95
N PHE A 796 -5.16 8.52 -14.63
CA PHE A 796 -4.13 7.77 -13.92
C PHE A 796 -4.76 6.79 -12.93
N GLU A 797 -4.21 5.59 -12.86
CA GLU A 797 -4.57 4.61 -11.83
C GLU A 797 -3.73 4.78 -10.56
N ASN A 798 -2.48 5.25 -10.71
CA ASN A 798 -1.52 5.39 -9.62
C ASN A 798 -0.80 6.73 -9.67
N ASP A 799 -0.25 7.14 -8.52
CA ASP A 799 0.66 8.27 -8.45
C ASP A 799 2.00 7.89 -9.13
N PRO A 800 2.41 8.60 -10.20
CA PRO A 800 3.65 8.29 -10.91
C PRO A 800 4.92 8.55 -10.08
N PHE A 801 4.81 9.28 -8.97
CA PHE A 801 5.93 9.48 -8.04
C PHE A 801 6.04 8.36 -6.99
N ALA A 802 4.98 7.64 -6.73
CA ALA A 802 4.98 6.48 -5.83
C ALA A 802 5.29 5.18 -6.57
N LYS A 803 4.73 5.02 -7.76
CA LYS A 803 4.88 3.84 -8.61
C LYS A 803 5.44 4.26 -9.95
N LEU A 804 6.56 3.65 -10.36
CA LEU A 804 7.27 3.99 -11.58
C LEU A 804 6.37 3.88 -12.82
N ASP A 805 6.34 4.93 -13.62
CA ASP A 805 5.76 4.93 -14.96
C ASP A 805 6.64 4.10 -15.90
N GLN A 806 6.23 2.87 -16.15
CA GLN A 806 6.98 1.95 -17.00
C GLN A 806 6.86 2.27 -18.49
N ASN A 807 5.81 3.00 -18.90
CA ASN A 807 5.54 3.30 -20.30
C ASN A 807 6.35 4.48 -20.85
N GLY A 808 6.58 5.50 -20.05
CA GLY A 808 7.35 6.68 -20.45
C GLY A 808 8.72 6.71 -19.80
N VAL A 809 8.78 6.88 -18.50
CA VAL A 809 10.05 6.90 -17.73
C VAL A 809 10.80 5.58 -17.89
N GLY A 810 10.09 4.45 -17.81
CA GLY A 810 10.68 3.13 -18.00
C GLY A 810 11.32 2.94 -19.37
N LYS A 811 10.73 3.49 -20.43
CA LYS A 811 11.35 3.48 -21.77
C LYS A 811 12.66 4.26 -21.80
N LEU A 812 12.70 5.42 -21.16
CA LEU A 812 13.93 6.20 -21.05
C LEU A 812 15.03 5.43 -20.30
N MET A 813 14.66 4.71 -19.25
CA MET A 813 15.59 3.84 -18.52
C MET A 813 16.13 2.71 -19.41
N GLN A 814 15.26 2.04 -20.15
CA GLN A 814 15.64 0.99 -21.10
C GLN A 814 16.54 1.52 -22.21
N MET A 815 16.23 2.69 -22.76
CA MET A 815 17.05 3.37 -23.77
C MET A 815 18.44 3.71 -23.22
N THR A 816 18.50 4.21 -21.99
CA THR A 816 19.78 4.50 -21.33
C THR A 816 20.67 3.27 -21.27
N ILE A 817 20.12 2.15 -20.83
CA ILE A 817 20.86 0.88 -20.71
C ILE A 817 21.31 0.38 -22.10
N ALA A 818 20.40 0.40 -23.07
CA ALA A 818 20.68 -0.06 -24.42
C ALA A 818 21.78 0.77 -25.13
N LEU A 819 21.81 2.08 -24.90
CA LEU A 819 22.83 2.99 -25.45
C LEU A 819 24.18 2.88 -24.72
N SER A 820 24.15 2.62 -23.42
CA SER A 820 25.32 2.71 -22.55
C SER A 820 26.13 1.44 -22.46
N LYS A 821 25.50 0.27 -22.36
CA LYS A 821 26.20 -1.02 -22.18
C LYS A 821 27.16 -1.38 -23.31
N PRO A 822 26.83 -1.14 -24.60
CA PRO A 822 27.82 -1.40 -25.69
C PRO A 822 29.05 -0.51 -25.63
N VAL A 823 28.91 0.73 -25.15
CA VAL A 823 29.98 1.71 -25.01
C VAL A 823 30.87 1.41 -23.79
N ASN A 824 30.24 1.07 -22.67
CA ASN A 824 30.91 0.77 -21.41
C ASN A 824 30.31 -0.47 -20.75
N PRO A 825 30.78 -1.67 -21.08
CA PRO A 825 30.26 -2.90 -20.48
C PRO A 825 30.46 -3.03 -18.98
N LYS A 826 31.39 -2.27 -18.41
CA LYS A 826 31.67 -2.26 -16.96
C LYS A 826 30.76 -1.28 -16.18
N LEU A 827 29.98 -0.49 -16.89
CA LEU A 827 29.07 0.48 -16.27
C LEU A 827 28.04 -0.23 -15.39
N HIS A 828 28.00 0.11 -14.11
CA HIS A 828 26.90 -0.38 -13.27
C HIS A 828 25.80 0.68 -13.18
N CYS A 829 24.57 0.21 -13.11
CA CYS A 829 23.37 1.05 -13.14
C CYS A 829 22.46 0.71 -11.95
N GLY A 830 21.98 1.73 -11.27
CA GLY A 830 21.04 1.57 -10.17
C GLY A 830 19.92 2.60 -10.23
N ILE A 831 19.04 2.53 -9.24
CA ILE A 831 17.96 3.49 -9.05
C ILE A 831 17.98 3.98 -7.59
N CYS A 832 17.74 5.25 -7.37
CA CYS A 832 17.71 5.84 -6.03
C CYS A 832 16.50 6.73 -5.74
N GLY A 833 15.57 6.88 -6.68
CA GLY A 833 14.31 7.60 -6.45
C GLY A 833 13.40 6.87 -5.46
N GLU A 834 12.29 7.48 -5.10
CA GLU A 834 11.29 6.87 -4.21
C GLU A 834 10.79 5.50 -4.70
N HIS A 835 10.87 5.26 -5.99
CA HIS A 835 10.49 4.01 -6.64
C HIS A 835 11.36 2.81 -6.23
N GLY A 836 12.57 3.05 -5.72
CA GLY A 836 13.49 1.97 -5.31
C GLY A 836 12.97 1.08 -4.17
N GLY A 837 11.96 1.51 -3.44
CA GLY A 837 11.27 0.73 -2.40
C GLY A 837 9.88 0.24 -2.79
N ASP A 838 9.42 0.51 -4.00
CA ASP A 838 8.11 0.06 -4.49
C ASP A 838 8.24 -1.32 -5.16
N PRO A 839 7.46 -2.33 -4.72
CA PRO A 839 7.58 -3.69 -5.25
C PRO A 839 7.51 -3.81 -6.77
N SER A 840 6.53 -3.15 -7.41
CA SER A 840 6.38 -3.23 -8.87
C SER A 840 7.53 -2.55 -9.62
N SER A 841 8.05 -1.47 -9.06
CA SER A 841 9.19 -0.76 -9.63
C SER A 841 10.49 -1.57 -9.48
N VAL A 842 10.67 -2.24 -8.35
CA VAL A 842 11.81 -3.15 -8.13
C VAL A 842 11.77 -4.31 -9.12
N GLU A 843 10.61 -4.90 -9.36
CA GLU A 843 10.43 -5.96 -10.36
C GLU A 843 10.82 -5.47 -11.75
N PHE A 844 10.37 -4.29 -12.15
CA PHE A 844 10.75 -3.67 -13.41
C PHE A 844 12.26 -3.45 -13.51
N CYS A 845 12.90 -2.94 -12.46
CA CYS A 845 14.35 -2.76 -12.42
C CYS A 845 15.12 -4.08 -12.59
N ASN A 846 14.63 -5.16 -11.97
CA ASN A 846 15.18 -6.48 -12.17
C ASN A 846 15.05 -6.94 -13.64
N ASP A 847 13.88 -6.73 -14.23
CA ASP A 847 13.58 -7.18 -15.60
C ASP A 847 14.41 -6.45 -16.65
N ILE A 848 14.71 -5.18 -16.46
CA ILE A 848 15.56 -4.40 -17.38
C ILE A 848 17.04 -4.53 -17.11
N GLY A 849 17.44 -5.27 -16.09
CA GLY A 849 18.83 -5.62 -15.81
C GLY A 849 19.63 -4.58 -15.04
N LEU A 850 19.00 -3.82 -14.13
CA LEU A 850 19.77 -2.98 -13.22
C LEU A 850 20.61 -3.82 -12.26
N ASP A 851 21.68 -3.22 -11.72
CA ASP A 851 22.57 -3.87 -10.77
C ASP A 851 22.10 -3.72 -9.32
N TYR A 852 21.50 -2.59 -8.99
CA TYR A 852 20.98 -2.37 -7.65
C TYR A 852 19.75 -1.47 -7.63
N VAL A 853 19.00 -1.55 -6.52
CA VAL A 853 17.99 -0.57 -6.14
C VAL A 853 18.40 0.06 -4.81
N SER A 854 18.06 1.32 -4.61
CA SER A 854 18.36 2.06 -3.38
C SER A 854 17.08 2.70 -2.84
N CYS A 855 16.83 2.55 -1.55
CA CYS A 855 15.59 3.00 -0.92
C CYS A 855 15.85 3.50 0.51
N SER A 856 14.83 4.08 1.13
CA SER A 856 14.91 4.49 2.53
C SER A 856 15.18 3.28 3.45
N PRO A 857 15.81 3.48 4.63
CA PRO A 857 16.26 2.36 5.47
C PRO A 857 15.18 1.33 5.81
N PHE A 858 13.99 1.77 6.17
CA PHE A 858 12.89 0.86 6.55
C PHE A 858 12.26 0.14 5.37
N ARG A 859 12.53 0.55 4.14
CA ARG A 859 12.08 -0.14 2.95
C ARG A 859 13.06 -1.21 2.45
N VAL A 860 14.23 -1.30 3.04
CA VAL A 860 15.25 -2.29 2.66
C VAL A 860 14.71 -3.73 2.68
N PRO A 861 14.02 -4.20 3.73
CA PRO A 861 13.45 -5.54 3.70
C PRO A 861 12.44 -5.75 2.57
N ILE A 862 11.60 -4.76 2.31
CA ILE A 862 10.60 -4.79 1.22
C ILE A 862 11.31 -4.93 -0.13
N ALA A 863 12.34 -4.13 -0.38
CA ALA A 863 13.12 -4.17 -1.61
C ALA A 863 13.86 -5.52 -1.78
N ARG A 864 14.43 -6.06 -0.72
CA ARG A 864 15.08 -7.38 -0.72
C ARG A 864 14.10 -8.49 -1.12
N LEU A 865 12.93 -8.50 -0.50
CA LEU A 865 11.89 -9.48 -0.80
C LEU A 865 11.36 -9.31 -2.23
N SER A 866 11.08 -8.08 -2.64
CA SER A 866 10.59 -7.77 -4.00
C SER A 866 11.61 -8.17 -5.07
N ALA A 867 12.89 -7.91 -4.84
CA ALA A 867 13.98 -8.31 -5.73
C ALA A 867 14.07 -9.84 -5.85
N ALA A 868 13.92 -10.56 -4.75
CA ALA A 868 13.89 -12.02 -4.74
C ALA A 868 12.70 -12.57 -5.53
N GLN A 869 11.52 -12.02 -5.30
CA GLN A 869 10.31 -12.43 -6.02
C GLN A 869 10.46 -12.19 -7.53
N ALA A 870 10.99 -11.05 -7.92
CA ALA A 870 11.26 -10.73 -9.33
C ALA A 870 12.23 -11.73 -9.96
N ALA A 871 13.32 -12.05 -9.29
CA ALA A 871 14.32 -13.01 -9.76
C ALA A 871 13.73 -14.43 -9.90
N ILE A 872 12.95 -14.88 -8.94
CA ILE A 872 12.28 -16.18 -8.97
C ILE A 872 11.27 -16.26 -10.12
N LYS A 873 10.44 -15.24 -10.30
CA LYS A 873 9.46 -15.17 -11.41
C LYS A 873 10.16 -15.22 -12.77
N LYS A 874 11.25 -14.50 -12.93
CA LYS A 874 12.02 -14.47 -14.17
C LYS A 874 12.67 -15.82 -14.46
N HIS A 875 13.16 -16.52 -13.44
CA HIS A 875 13.74 -17.84 -13.57
C HIS A 875 12.69 -18.88 -13.97
N ASN A 876 11.46 -18.76 -13.45
CA ASN A 876 10.36 -19.70 -13.72
C ASN A 876 9.62 -19.42 -15.03
N ALA A 877 9.83 -18.25 -15.64
CA ALA A 877 9.27 -17.89 -16.93
C ALA A 877 10.13 -18.47 -18.07
#